data_6e64dbe14779c5be372e2d5a07629f23
#
_entry.id   6e64dbe14779c5be372e2d5a07629f23
#
_cell.length_a   1.000
_cell.length_b   1.000
_cell.length_c   1.000
_cell.angle_alpha   90.00
_cell.angle_beta   90.00
_cell.angle_gamma   90.00
#
_symmetry.space_group_name_H-M   'P 1'
#
loop_
_entity.id
_entity.type
_entity.pdbx_description
1 polymer ?
#
loop_
_entity_poly.entity_id
_entity_poly.type
_entity_poly.pdbx_seq_one_letter_code
_entity_poly.pdbx_strand_id
1 'polypeptide(L)'
;MKSKRLYLLLMLVFCVFPAQAERPKIGLALSGGGAKGSAHIAVLELLEANNIPIDYIAGTSIGAYVGGLYALGYTTAEIKHIMFNADFERGFSDAIPRENLPFLRKRQRDKFNLGIDLGYSEGEIVFPRGLLYGQSMSAVYRRSVGNIHSFDSFDDLAIPFHALATDLATSKEVVLDRGDLIQAMKASATVPGALVPTRIDGKILVDGGMSQNLPIREAVYMGADIVIAVDITDSLQSIEEIKNAISVFDQISSFLTIHNVEDDIKLLDDNDFYIRPDVADVGSSDFAAMDQAYEAGKVAAEQQLERLRKLSVSSEEYLQYVQRKSAKLDALITAAEQPVVQIILMNETSYNDEFLLYTLGLKTGVPITAEELLAALDRVYSLDNFENVYGAFEERDIGRVLVVDVVEKAWWPNYFQAGLGWEDDITEESIIDLDFAFTIGNITDNNGEWRNELGIGTNKSFRSELYLPLDSIQRYYQSSVYRYRLEDLDSFVDEQLDSSQEYTSHRIDFALGRKLGNWGIVEAGITFEAGNFSSGDPAQKDLDYQSPGVFLSLGYDTLDSFSFPSRGSRLQMSIIYRNEDLSGGGEIATSQDLDDSYYSTQYLLEWKSAISHGNHGLIAEANLAVLDSEADSSIYFVQLGGFLNLSGYARNSLIGNQSAFAALQYQYNLGRSLFGLKNFPIYFGSSIETGNVWSASESIDHSELITAGSVYLSTDSKLGPIAIAYGKAEGDHSAVYFYLGKSI
;
A
#
# COMPACT_ATOMS: atom_id res chain seq x y z
N MET A 1 -35.32 9.58 -85.55
CA MET A 1 -34.69 10.52 -84.59
C MET A 1 -35.52 10.82 -83.30
N LYS A 2 -36.73 10.30 -83.14
CA LYS A 2 -37.56 10.57 -81.94
C LYS A 2 -37.41 9.54 -80.82
N SER A 3 -36.83 8.37 -81.04
CA SER A 3 -36.67 7.34 -80.02
C SER A 3 -35.40 7.52 -79.14
N LYS A 4 -34.32 8.16 -79.62
CA LYS A 4 -33.10 8.36 -78.87
C LYS A 4 -33.21 9.44 -77.81
N ARG A 5 -34.12 10.39 -77.88
CA ARG A 5 -34.35 11.43 -76.88
C ARG A 5 -35.13 10.94 -75.65
N LEU A 6 -35.98 9.90 -75.83
CA LEU A 6 -36.75 9.34 -74.71
C LEU A 6 -35.91 8.46 -73.80
N TYR A 7 -34.85 7.76 -74.29
CA TYR A 7 -33.95 6.98 -73.53
C TYR A 7 -32.96 7.86 -72.72
N LEU A 8 -32.61 9.06 -73.26
CA LEU A 8 -31.74 10.00 -72.52
C LEU A 8 -32.49 10.68 -71.39
N LEU A 9 -33.84 10.87 -71.49
CA LEU A 9 -34.64 11.42 -70.40
C LEU A 9 -34.93 10.38 -69.30
N LEU A 10 -35.05 9.08 -69.64
CA LEU A 10 -35.20 7.99 -68.68
C LEU A 10 -33.89 7.67 -67.94
N MET A 11 -32.71 7.89 -68.52
CA MET A 11 -31.42 7.72 -67.84
C MET A 11 -31.13 8.85 -66.89
N LEU A 12 -31.67 10.07 -67.05
CA LEU A 12 -31.50 11.20 -66.16
C LEU A 12 -32.39 11.16 -64.92
N VAL A 13 -33.48 10.34 -64.94
CA VAL A 13 -34.37 10.19 -63.79
C VAL A 13 -33.86 9.13 -62.74
N PHE A 14 -32.91 8.25 -63.14
CA PHE A 14 -32.40 7.17 -62.27
C PHE A 14 -31.16 7.51 -61.53
N CYS A 15 -30.60 8.73 -61.61
CA CYS A 15 -29.42 9.15 -60.90
C CYS A 15 -29.64 10.22 -59.82
N VAL A 16 -30.87 10.42 -59.35
CA VAL A 16 -31.10 11.15 -58.10
C VAL A 16 -31.18 10.11 -56.99
N PHE A 17 -30.03 9.50 -56.62
CA PHE A 17 -29.90 9.02 -55.25
C PHE A 17 -30.10 10.26 -54.37
N PRO A 18 -31.05 10.26 -53.44
CA PRO A 18 -31.03 11.28 -52.42
C PRO A 18 -29.66 11.15 -51.73
N ALA A 19 -28.82 12.16 -51.85
CA ALA A 19 -27.73 12.30 -50.94
C ALA A 19 -28.40 12.34 -49.56
N GLN A 20 -28.39 11.22 -48.87
CA GLN A 20 -28.83 11.17 -47.49
C GLN A 20 -27.87 12.14 -46.77
N ALA A 21 -28.38 13.31 -46.39
CA ALA A 21 -27.60 14.27 -45.65
C ALA A 21 -27.06 13.52 -44.42
N GLU A 22 -25.74 13.38 -44.32
CA GLU A 22 -25.15 12.79 -43.14
C GLU A 22 -25.61 13.61 -41.93
N ARG A 23 -26.03 12.91 -40.88
CA ARG A 23 -26.39 13.58 -39.63
C ARG A 23 -25.19 14.32 -39.07
N PRO A 24 -25.38 15.40 -38.32
CA PRO A 24 -24.28 16.06 -37.66
C PRO A 24 -23.59 15.07 -36.71
N LYS A 25 -22.27 15.14 -36.68
CA LYS A 25 -21.40 14.36 -35.76
C LYS A 25 -21.42 14.97 -34.36
N ILE A 26 -21.69 14.14 -33.37
CA ILE A 26 -21.85 14.57 -31.98
C ILE A 26 -20.60 14.24 -31.23
N GLY A 27 -19.93 15.28 -30.72
CA GLY A 27 -18.81 15.17 -29.80
C GLY A 27 -19.26 15.33 -28.36
N LEU A 28 -18.68 14.53 -27.46
CA LEU A 28 -18.91 14.61 -26.01
C LEU A 28 -17.65 15.11 -25.35
N ALA A 29 -17.73 16.23 -24.62
CA ALA A 29 -16.63 16.78 -23.81
C ALA A 29 -16.97 16.60 -22.32
N LEU A 30 -16.14 15.79 -21.61
CA LEU A 30 -16.34 15.44 -20.21
C LEU A 30 -15.25 16.05 -19.34
N SER A 31 -15.64 16.94 -18.40
CA SER A 31 -14.69 17.61 -17.52
C SER A 31 -14.15 16.70 -16.42
N GLY A 32 -13.01 17.09 -15.82
CA GLY A 32 -12.52 16.57 -14.56
C GLY A 32 -13.35 17.03 -13.36
N GLY A 33 -13.24 16.32 -12.23
CA GLY A 33 -13.97 16.64 -10.99
C GLY A 33 -14.02 15.49 -9.96
N GLY A 34 -13.20 14.45 -10.08
CA GLY A 34 -13.10 13.35 -9.11
C GLY A 34 -14.41 12.59 -8.92
N ALA A 35 -14.85 12.39 -7.67
CA ALA A 35 -16.06 11.64 -7.32
C ALA A 35 -17.35 12.15 -8.00
N LYS A 36 -17.37 13.42 -8.42
CA LYS A 36 -18.48 14.03 -9.18
C LYS A 36 -18.69 13.41 -10.56
N GLY A 37 -17.71 12.63 -11.05
CA GLY A 37 -17.75 11.96 -12.36
C GLY A 37 -18.93 11.03 -12.57
N SER A 38 -19.60 10.58 -11.51
CA SER A 38 -20.86 9.82 -11.61
C SER A 38 -21.97 10.60 -12.28
N ALA A 39 -21.93 11.95 -12.26
CA ALA A 39 -22.87 12.79 -12.99
C ALA A 39 -22.76 12.62 -14.53
N HIS A 40 -21.57 12.35 -15.06
CA HIS A 40 -21.37 12.06 -16.48
C HIS A 40 -22.15 10.80 -16.90
N ILE A 41 -22.20 9.78 -16.02
CA ILE A 41 -22.94 8.53 -16.31
C ILE A 41 -24.43 8.81 -16.47
N ALA A 42 -25.00 9.66 -15.61
CA ALA A 42 -26.41 10.02 -15.68
C ALA A 42 -26.75 10.78 -16.97
N VAL A 43 -25.83 11.65 -17.43
CA VAL A 43 -25.99 12.33 -18.73
C VAL A 43 -25.95 11.32 -19.89
N LEU A 44 -24.97 10.43 -19.90
CA LEU A 44 -24.85 9.36 -20.91
C LEU A 44 -26.09 8.45 -20.92
N GLU A 45 -26.63 8.09 -19.75
CA GLU A 45 -27.86 7.28 -19.66
C GLU A 45 -29.05 7.97 -20.29
N LEU A 46 -29.18 9.30 -20.09
CA LEU A 46 -30.25 10.07 -20.75
C LEU A 46 -30.04 10.12 -22.26
N LEU A 47 -28.80 10.23 -22.77
CA LEU A 47 -28.49 10.19 -24.20
C LEU A 47 -28.84 8.82 -24.80
N GLU A 48 -28.47 7.72 -24.15
CA GLU A 48 -28.81 6.35 -24.55
C GLU A 48 -30.34 6.15 -24.58
N ALA A 49 -31.05 6.58 -23.54
CA ALA A 49 -32.51 6.44 -23.43
C ALA A 49 -33.26 7.21 -24.50
N ASN A 50 -32.65 8.21 -25.12
CA ASN A 50 -33.28 9.04 -26.19
C ASN A 50 -32.66 8.76 -27.57
N ASN A 51 -31.96 7.64 -27.78
CA ASN A 51 -31.36 7.24 -29.06
C ASN A 51 -30.42 8.31 -29.65
N ILE A 52 -29.61 8.95 -28.86
CA ILE A 52 -28.63 9.96 -29.26
C ILE A 52 -27.25 9.30 -29.36
N PRO A 53 -26.73 9.03 -30.58
CA PRO A 53 -25.42 8.41 -30.74
C PRO A 53 -24.30 9.43 -30.55
N ILE A 54 -23.19 9.02 -29.94
CA ILE A 54 -21.98 9.81 -29.80
C ILE A 54 -20.94 9.35 -30.81
N ASP A 55 -20.30 10.29 -31.50
CA ASP A 55 -19.32 10.02 -32.55
C ASP A 55 -17.87 10.22 -32.06
N TYR A 56 -17.66 11.14 -31.11
CA TYR A 56 -16.34 11.47 -30.55
C TYR A 56 -16.43 11.73 -29.05
N ILE A 57 -15.39 11.39 -28.32
CA ILE A 57 -15.33 11.65 -26.88
C ILE A 57 -13.97 12.25 -26.55
N ALA A 58 -13.98 13.40 -25.90
CA ALA A 58 -12.81 13.99 -25.24
C ALA A 58 -13.06 14.07 -23.73
N GLY A 59 -12.10 13.63 -22.92
CA GLY A 59 -12.27 13.58 -21.47
C GLY A 59 -11.02 14.02 -20.70
N THR A 60 -11.24 14.65 -19.55
CA THR A 60 -10.20 15.05 -18.62
C THR A 60 -10.43 14.39 -17.26
N SER A 61 -9.35 13.85 -16.63
CA SER A 61 -9.41 13.26 -15.30
C SER A 61 -10.49 12.17 -15.17
N ILE A 62 -11.46 12.30 -14.27
CA ILE A 62 -12.58 11.36 -14.16
C ILE A 62 -13.44 11.33 -15.42
N GLY A 63 -13.50 12.43 -16.17
CA GLY A 63 -14.15 12.48 -17.49
C GLY A 63 -13.43 11.60 -18.51
N ALA A 64 -12.10 11.48 -18.44
CA ALA A 64 -11.34 10.54 -19.25
C ALA A 64 -11.60 9.08 -18.83
N TYR A 65 -11.80 8.81 -17.55
CA TYR A 65 -12.15 7.49 -17.06
C TYR A 65 -13.55 7.05 -17.53
N VAL A 66 -14.57 7.86 -17.31
CA VAL A 66 -15.96 7.55 -17.74
C VAL A 66 -16.04 7.52 -19.27
N GLY A 67 -15.44 8.51 -19.95
CA GLY A 67 -15.40 8.59 -21.41
C GLY A 67 -14.65 7.43 -22.05
N GLY A 68 -13.51 7.03 -21.49
CA GLY A 68 -12.71 5.90 -21.96
C GLY A 68 -13.44 4.57 -21.84
N LEU A 69 -14.15 4.32 -20.74
CA LEU A 69 -15.00 3.12 -20.59
C LEU A 69 -16.15 3.12 -21.60
N TYR A 70 -16.80 4.26 -21.82
CA TYR A 70 -17.86 4.37 -22.80
C TYR A 70 -17.34 4.19 -24.23
N ALA A 71 -16.15 4.73 -24.52
CA ALA A 71 -15.48 4.59 -25.81
C ALA A 71 -15.04 3.14 -26.11
N LEU A 72 -14.68 2.35 -25.09
CA LEU A 72 -14.41 0.91 -25.22
C LEU A 72 -15.63 0.12 -25.69
N GLY A 73 -16.85 0.60 -25.40
CA GLY A 73 -18.07 -0.05 -25.78
C GLY A 73 -18.99 -0.44 -24.62
N TYR A 74 -18.61 -0.20 -23.37
CA TYR A 74 -19.47 -0.46 -22.22
C TYR A 74 -20.76 0.36 -22.28
N THR A 75 -21.85 -0.23 -21.81
CA THR A 75 -23.12 0.46 -21.59
C THR A 75 -23.03 1.34 -20.33
N THR A 76 -23.91 2.34 -20.23
CA THR A 76 -23.98 3.19 -19.03
C THR A 76 -24.29 2.39 -17.76
N ALA A 77 -25.10 1.33 -17.87
CA ALA A 77 -25.40 0.43 -16.75
C ALA A 77 -24.14 -0.32 -16.26
N GLU A 78 -23.30 -0.80 -17.18
CA GLU A 78 -22.02 -1.45 -16.84
C GLU A 78 -21.03 -0.46 -16.24
N ILE A 79 -20.90 0.74 -16.81
CA ILE A 79 -20.03 1.80 -16.27
C ILE A 79 -20.46 2.19 -14.87
N LYS A 80 -21.77 2.35 -14.63
CA LYS A 80 -22.32 2.61 -13.31
C LYS A 80 -21.96 1.51 -12.33
N HIS A 81 -22.14 0.24 -12.72
CA HIS A 81 -21.77 -0.90 -11.89
C HIS A 81 -20.26 -0.91 -11.58
N ILE A 82 -19.41 -0.70 -12.58
CA ILE A 82 -17.94 -0.66 -12.42
C ILE A 82 -17.56 0.47 -11.47
N MET A 83 -18.02 1.70 -11.70
CA MET A 83 -17.60 2.87 -10.94
C MET A 83 -18.08 2.84 -9.50
N PHE A 84 -19.32 2.42 -9.24
CA PHE A 84 -19.89 2.37 -7.88
C PHE A 84 -19.36 1.20 -7.03
N ASN A 85 -18.78 0.17 -7.66
CA ASN A 85 -18.11 -0.93 -6.98
C ASN A 85 -16.58 -0.81 -6.97
N ALA A 86 -16.01 0.21 -7.62
CA ALA A 86 -14.58 0.46 -7.60
C ALA A 86 -14.13 0.99 -6.23
N ASP A 87 -13.06 0.41 -5.69
CA ASP A 87 -12.47 0.83 -4.43
C ASP A 87 -11.50 2.01 -4.66
N PHE A 88 -12.06 3.19 -4.95
CA PHE A 88 -11.26 4.41 -5.13
C PHE A 88 -10.55 4.84 -3.84
N GLU A 89 -11.15 4.60 -2.65
CA GLU A 89 -10.50 4.91 -1.38
C GLU A 89 -9.18 4.15 -1.25
N ARG A 90 -9.16 2.87 -1.60
CA ARG A 90 -7.93 2.07 -1.68
C ARG A 90 -7.00 2.55 -2.80
N GLY A 91 -7.55 3.04 -3.91
CA GLY A 91 -6.80 3.62 -5.02
C GLY A 91 -5.91 4.79 -4.60
N PHE A 92 -6.32 5.56 -3.60
CA PHE A 92 -5.54 6.63 -2.97
C PHE A 92 -4.69 6.15 -1.78
N SER A 93 -4.35 4.88 -1.73
CA SER A 93 -3.45 4.31 -0.72
C SER A 93 -2.48 3.33 -1.37
N ASP A 94 -1.21 3.69 -1.48
CA ASP A 94 -0.16 2.81 -1.99
C ASP A 94 0.42 1.90 -0.90
N ALA A 95 -0.28 1.77 0.24
CA ALA A 95 0.13 0.91 1.33
C ALA A 95 0.16 -0.55 0.89
N ILE A 96 1.34 -1.14 0.92
CA ILE A 96 1.51 -2.57 0.68
C ILE A 96 0.93 -3.32 1.89
N PRO A 97 -0.04 -4.24 1.70
CA PRO A 97 -0.52 -5.10 2.77
C PRO A 97 0.66 -5.84 3.44
N ARG A 98 0.67 -5.86 4.79
CA ARG A 98 1.79 -6.45 5.54
C ARG A 98 2.05 -7.91 5.17
N GLU A 99 1.00 -8.70 4.97
CA GLU A 99 1.10 -10.10 4.59
C GLU A 99 1.81 -10.32 3.24
N ASN A 100 1.83 -9.32 2.35
CA ASN A 100 2.48 -9.39 1.04
C ASN A 100 3.98 -9.05 1.11
N LEU A 101 4.43 -8.34 2.13
CA LEU A 101 5.85 -8.00 2.30
C LEU A 101 6.72 -9.25 2.48
N PRO A 102 7.96 -9.25 2.00
CA PRO A 102 8.96 -10.25 2.37
C PRO A 102 9.19 -10.29 3.88
N PHE A 103 9.45 -11.47 4.44
CA PHE A 103 9.60 -11.69 5.88
C PHE A 103 10.54 -10.68 6.58
N LEU A 104 11.70 -10.39 5.98
CA LEU A 104 12.66 -9.43 6.53
C LEU A 104 12.12 -7.99 6.51
N ARG A 105 11.36 -7.62 5.45
CA ARG A 105 10.73 -6.29 5.35
C ARG A 105 9.60 -6.11 6.37
N LYS A 106 8.83 -7.17 6.68
CA LYS A 106 7.83 -7.13 7.77
C LYS A 106 8.47 -6.72 9.08
N ARG A 107 9.58 -7.36 9.46
CA ARG A 107 10.32 -7.05 10.70
C ARG A 107 10.84 -5.61 10.73
N GLN A 108 11.34 -5.11 9.59
CA GLN A 108 11.81 -3.72 9.49
C GLN A 108 10.65 -2.73 9.66
N ARG A 109 9.53 -2.96 8.96
CA ARG A 109 8.35 -2.09 9.02
C ARG A 109 7.70 -2.07 10.41
N ASP A 110 7.65 -3.22 11.08
CA ASP A 110 7.07 -3.32 12.43
C ASP A 110 7.92 -2.54 13.46
N LYS A 111 9.25 -2.48 13.28
CA LYS A 111 10.16 -1.73 14.16
C LYS A 111 10.21 -0.24 13.83
N PHE A 112 10.24 0.13 12.54
CA PHE A 112 10.39 1.50 12.06
C PHE A 112 9.04 2.04 11.58
N ASN A 113 8.19 2.39 12.53
CA ASN A 113 6.77 2.74 12.34
C ASN A 113 6.53 4.17 11.83
N LEU A 114 7.54 5.04 11.81
CA LEU A 114 7.43 6.36 11.22
C LEU A 114 7.63 6.25 9.71
N GLY A 115 6.57 6.52 8.94
CA GLY A 115 6.60 6.48 7.48
C GLY A 115 7.40 7.65 6.89
N ILE A 116 8.71 7.58 6.99
CA ILE A 116 9.64 8.58 6.45
C ILE A 116 10.26 7.99 5.18
N ASP A 117 9.78 8.45 4.02
CA ASP A 117 10.36 8.12 2.72
C ASP A 117 11.49 9.09 2.40
N LEU A 118 12.67 8.83 2.91
CA LEU A 118 13.88 9.63 2.70
C LEU A 118 15.01 8.74 2.19
N GLY A 119 15.65 9.18 1.12
CA GLY A 119 16.84 8.55 0.62
C GLY A 119 18.05 9.46 0.59
N TYR A 120 19.18 8.87 0.21
CA TYR A 120 20.44 9.57 0.01
C TYR A 120 21.06 9.13 -1.31
N SER A 121 21.15 10.06 -2.25
CA SER A 121 21.73 9.84 -3.57
C SER A 121 22.59 11.01 -4.00
N GLU A 122 23.75 10.74 -4.60
CA GLU A 122 24.68 11.74 -5.15
C GLU A 122 25.11 12.86 -4.18
N GLY A 123 25.08 12.60 -2.87
CA GLY A 123 25.47 13.58 -1.85
C GLY A 123 24.31 14.40 -1.29
N GLU A 124 23.08 14.18 -1.72
CA GLU A 124 21.90 14.92 -1.31
C GLU A 124 20.82 14.02 -0.70
N ILE A 125 19.99 14.60 0.18
CA ILE A 125 18.78 13.95 0.67
C ILE A 125 17.72 14.06 -0.40
N VAL A 126 17.13 12.93 -0.80
CA VAL A 126 16.11 12.82 -1.83
C VAL A 126 14.76 12.54 -1.20
N PHE A 127 13.76 13.32 -1.62
CA PHE A 127 12.36 13.17 -1.22
C PHE A 127 11.52 12.57 -2.35
N PRO A 128 10.40 11.89 -2.07
CA PRO A 128 9.47 11.46 -3.09
C PRO A 128 8.88 12.66 -3.84
N ARG A 129 8.58 12.47 -5.14
CA ARG A 129 8.02 13.51 -6.03
C ARG A 129 6.52 13.73 -5.86
N GLY A 130 5.86 12.92 -5.04
CA GLY A 130 4.44 12.98 -4.69
C GLY A 130 4.19 12.21 -3.41
N LEU A 131 3.02 12.39 -2.81
CA LEU A 131 2.64 11.68 -1.59
C LEU A 131 2.30 10.21 -1.86
N LEU A 132 1.81 9.91 -3.08
CA LEU A 132 1.41 8.59 -3.54
C LEU A 132 2.02 8.30 -4.91
N TYR A 133 2.39 7.04 -5.15
CA TYR A 133 2.93 6.57 -6.44
C TYR A 133 1.82 6.20 -7.45
N GLY A 134 0.58 5.98 -6.98
CA GLY A 134 -0.57 5.64 -7.80
C GLY A 134 -0.59 4.18 -8.28
N GLN A 135 0.13 3.29 -7.60
CA GLN A 135 0.13 1.86 -7.91
C GLN A 135 -1.26 1.25 -7.71
N SER A 136 -1.90 1.53 -6.57
CA SER A 136 -3.24 1.04 -6.26
C SER A 136 -4.30 1.60 -7.18
N MET A 137 -4.17 2.87 -7.62
CA MET A 137 -5.09 3.46 -8.60
C MET A 137 -4.97 2.78 -9.97
N SER A 138 -3.75 2.42 -10.39
CA SER A 138 -3.52 1.62 -11.60
C SER A 138 -4.26 0.27 -11.54
N ALA A 139 -4.31 -0.36 -10.35
CA ALA A 139 -5.06 -1.59 -10.14
C ALA A 139 -6.58 -1.39 -10.24
N VAL A 140 -7.12 -0.26 -9.74
CA VAL A 140 -8.54 0.09 -9.89
C VAL A 140 -8.89 0.22 -11.38
N TYR A 141 -8.08 0.95 -12.14
CA TYR A 141 -8.30 1.11 -13.59
C TYR A 141 -8.17 -0.22 -14.34
N ARG A 142 -7.21 -1.08 -13.96
CA ARG A 142 -7.06 -2.42 -14.55
C ARG A 142 -8.29 -3.29 -14.33
N ARG A 143 -8.90 -3.27 -13.15
CA ARG A 143 -10.16 -3.99 -12.88
C ARG A 143 -11.33 -3.46 -13.70
N SER A 144 -11.34 -2.17 -13.99
CA SER A 144 -12.39 -1.52 -14.78
C SER A 144 -12.28 -1.82 -16.28
N VAL A 145 -11.06 -1.78 -16.83
CA VAL A 145 -10.77 -1.94 -18.26
C VAL A 145 -10.51 -3.40 -18.64
N GLY A 146 -10.01 -4.21 -17.71
CA GLY A 146 -9.52 -5.56 -17.99
C GLY A 146 -8.13 -5.54 -18.64
N ASN A 147 -7.77 -6.68 -19.25
CA ASN A 147 -6.48 -6.87 -19.91
C ASN A 147 -6.52 -6.50 -21.41
N ILE A 148 -7.17 -5.41 -21.78
CA ILE A 148 -7.20 -4.93 -23.14
C ILE A 148 -5.79 -4.47 -23.56
N HIS A 149 -5.43 -4.71 -24.83
CA HIS A 149 -4.12 -4.34 -25.36
C HIS A 149 -4.00 -2.84 -25.63
N SER A 150 -2.78 -2.36 -25.76
CA SER A 150 -2.47 -1.00 -26.21
C SER A 150 -2.88 -0.80 -27.68
N PHE A 151 -3.25 0.42 -28.03
CA PHE A 151 -3.77 0.78 -29.36
C PHE A 151 -2.76 1.68 -30.10
N ASP A 152 -2.67 1.51 -31.41
CA ASP A 152 -1.95 2.43 -32.29
C ASP A 152 -2.67 3.79 -32.39
N SER A 153 -4.00 3.80 -32.31
CA SER A 153 -4.86 4.99 -32.15
C SER A 153 -6.10 4.64 -31.34
N PHE A 154 -6.54 5.55 -30.47
CA PHE A 154 -7.85 5.42 -29.79
C PHE A 154 -9.04 5.73 -30.72
N ASP A 155 -8.79 6.14 -31.96
CA ASP A 155 -9.81 6.15 -33.02
C ASP A 155 -10.30 4.73 -33.37
N ASP A 156 -9.50 3.72 -33.03
CA ASP A 156 -9.84 2.31 -33.20
C ASP A 156 -10.76 1.76 -32.10
N LEU A 157 -11.11 2.52 -31.08
CA LEU A 157 -12.11 2.14 -30.07
C LEU A 157 -13.52 2.06 -30.70
N ALA A 158 -14.50 1.63 -29.93
CA ALA A 158 -15.89 1.61 -30.41
C ALA A 158 -16.43 3.03 -30.73
N ILE A 159 -15.91 4.02 -30.00
CA ILE A 159 -16.08 5.44 -30.28
C ILE A 159 -14.67 6.08 -30.17
N PRO A 160 -14.21 6.87 -31.17
CA PRO A 160 -12.97 7.63 -31.09
C PRO A 160 -12.86 8.43 -29.79
N PHE A 161 -11.71 8.32 -29.13
CA PHE A 161 -11.52 8.86 -27.78
C PHE A 161 -10.18 9.56 -27.62
N HIS A 162 -10.18 10.73 -26.98
CA HIS A 162 -8.97 11.43 -26.55
C HIS A 162 -9.02 11.75 -25.05
N ALA A 163 -7.93 11.44 -24.33
CA ALA A 163 -7.76 11.87 -22.95
C ALA A 163 -6.79 13.06 -22.88
N LEU A 164 -7.10 14.03 -22.03
CA LEU A 164 -6.27 15.24 -21.87
C LEU A 164 -5.39 15.14 -20.65
N ALA A 165 -4.11 15.46 -20.80
CA ALA A 165 -3.14 15.61 -19.72
C ALA A 165 -2.37 16.92 -19.84
N THR A 166 -1.62 17.30 -18.82
CA THR A 166 -0.77 18.50 -18.83
C THR A 166 0.69 18.09 -18.72
N ASP A 167 1.54 18.57 -19.63
CA ASP A 167 3.00 18.42 -19.51
C ASP A 167 3.51 19.39 -18.44
N LEU A 168 4.01 18.83 -17.34
CA LEU A 168 4.49 19.59 -16.18
C LEU A 168 5.69 20.50 -16.53
N ALA A 169 6.50 20.12 -17.52
CA ALA A 169 7.67 20.91 -17.92
C ALA A 169 7.32 22.15 -18.75
N THR A 170 6.22 22.08 -19.54
CA THR A 170 5.86 23.14 -20.49
C THR A 170 4.54 23.83 -20.16
N SER A 171 3.78 23.32 -19.20
CA SER A 171 2.41 23.74 -18.84
C SER A 171 1.41 23.65 -20.01
N LYS A 172 1.73 22.85 -21.04
CA LYS A 172 0.87 22.70 -22.22
C LYS A 172 0.01 21.46 -22.10
N GLU A 173 -1.16 21.54 -22.74
CA GLU A 173 -2.00 20.37 -22.94
C GLU A 173 -1.29 19.30 -23.76
N VAL A 174 -1.55 18.05 -23.42
CA VAL A 174 -1.10 16.88 -24.16
C VAL A 174 -2.31 15.98 -24.41
N VAL A 175 -2.59 15.78 -25.68
CA VAL A 175 -3.64 14.84 -26.12
C VAL A 175 -3.05 13.43 -26.09
N LEU A 176 -3.72 12.53 -25.39
CA LEU A 176 -3.42 11.10 -25.32
C LEU A 176 -4.45 10.36 -26.17
N ASP A 177 -4.03 10.00 -27.38
CA ASP A 177 -4.85 9.43 -28.44
C ASP A 177 -4.41 8.03 -28.85
N ARG A 178 -3.43 7.42 -28.15
CA ARG A 178 -2.87 6.10 -28.45
C ARG A 178 -2.17 5.49 -27.24
N GLY A 179 -1.74 4.25 -27.39
CA GLY A 179 -1.00 3.51 -26.37
C GLY A 179 -1.90 2.74 -25.43
N ASP A 180 -1.50 2.60 -24.18
CA ASP A 180 -2.29 1.93 -23.14
C ASP A 180 -3.35 2.88 -22.59
N LEU A 181 -4.62 2.49 -22.70
CA LEU A 181 -5.75 3.32 -22.28
C LEU A 181 -5.75 3.58 -20.77
N ILE A 182 -5.28 2.61 -19.96
CA ILE A 182 -5.18 2.76 -18.51
C ILE A 182 -4.16 3.83 -18.17
N GLN A 183 -2.99 3.81 -18.84
CA GLN A 183 -1.97 4.84 -18.63
C GLN A 183 -2.45 6.22 -19.09
N ALA A 184 -3.21 6.30 -20.18
CA ALA A 184 -3.78 7.57 -20.64
C ALA A 184 -4.79 8.13 -19.61
N MET A 185 -5.70 7.30 -19.10
CA MET A 185 -6.65 7.69 -18.03
C MET A 185 -5.92 8.07 -16.73
N LYS A 186 -4.89 7.31 -16.34
CA LYS A 186 -4.08 7.60 -15.15
C LYS A 186 -3.36 8.94 -15.30
N ALA A 187 -2.69 9.18 -16.42
CA ALA A 187 -1.98 10.43 -16.67
C ALA A 187 -2.92 11.63 -16.61
N SER A 188 -4.11 11.49 -17.23
CA SER A 188 -5.17 12.50 -17.21
C SER A 188 -5.70 12.81 -15.81
N ALA A 189 -5.61 11.87 -14.85
CA ALA A 189 -6.11 12.00 -13.48
C ALA A 189 -4.98 12.08 -12.42
N THR A 190 -3.74 12.35 -12.82
CA THR A 190 -2.58 12.47 -11.93
C THR A 190 -2.56 13.85 -11.27
N VAL A 191 -3.22 14.02 -10.12
CA VAL A 191 -3.28 15.28 -9.38
C VAL A 191 -1.88 15.67 -8.88
N PRO A 192 -1.33 16.85 -9.29
CA PRO A 192 -0.01 17.29 -8.90
C PRO A 192 0.14 17.40 -7.38
N GLY A 193 1.29 16.98 -6.84
CA GLY A 193 1.58 17.00 -5.40
C GLY A 193 0.95 15.84 -4.62
N ALA A 194 -0.23 15.36 -5.01
CA ALA A 194 -0.85 14.17 -4.41
C ALA A 194 -0.27 12.89 -5.03
N LEU A 195 -0.18 12.82 -6.35
CA LEU A 195 0.34 11.67 -7.08
C LEU A 195 1.69 12.00 -7.74
N VAL A 196 2.55 10.99 -7.83
CA VAL A 196 3.78 11.09 -8.63
C VAL A 196 3.39 11.25 -10.11
N PRO A 197 3.97 12.24 -10.83
CA PRO A 197 3.66 12.47 -12.24
C PRO A 197 3.90 11.25 -13.12
N THR A 198 2.97 10.99 -14.04
CA THR A 198 3.04 9.85 -14.97
C THR A 198 3.98 10.17 -16.14
N ARG A 199 4.80 9.20 -16.55
CA ARG A 199 5.71 9.35 -17.69
C ARG A 199 5.14 8.62 -18.90
N ILE A 200 4.92 9.36 -20.01
CA ILE A 200 4.51 8.81 -21.31
C ILE A 200 5.30 9.53 -22.39
N ASP A 201 5.90 8.79 -23.32
CA ASP A 201 6.67 9.32 -24.45
C ASP A 201 7.73 10.37 -24.06
N GLY A 202 8.41 10.17 -22.92
CA GLY A 202 9.45 11.06 -22.41
C GLY A 202 8.93 12.37 -21.76
N LYS A 203 7.62 12.58 -21.72
CA LYS A 203 6.98 13.71 -21.04
C LYS A 203 6.63 13.35 -19.60
N ILE A 204 6.60 14.36 -18.73
CA ILE A 204 6.16 14.25 -17.34
C ILE A 204 4.75 14.85 -17.25
N LEU A 205 3.75 13.98 -17.12
CA LEU A 205 2.34 14.33 -17.23
C LEU A 205 1.65 14.39 -15.88
N VAL A 206 0.79 15.38 -15.74
CA VAL A 206 -0.13 15.56 -14.60
C VAL A 206 -1.54 15.78 -15.12
N ASP A 207 -2.51 15.92 -14.20
CA ASP A 207 -3.94 16.07 -14.49
C ASP A 207 -4.19 17.12 -15.60
N GLY A 208 -5.02 16.72 -16.55
CA GLY A 208 -5.38 17.57 -17.70
C GLY A 208 -6.15 18.83 -17.30
N GLY A 209 -6.82 18.80 -16.15
CA GLY A 209 -7.53 19.94 -15.60
C GLY A 209 -6.68 21.19 -15.40
N MET A 210 -5.37 21.03 -15.26
CA MET A 210 -4.43 22.15 -15.13
C MET A 210 -4.32 22.99 -16.43
N SER A 211 -4.52 22.39 -17.61
CA SER A 211 -4.44 23.08 -18.92
C SER A 211 -5.77 23.12 -19.67
N GLN A 212 -6.57 22.07 -19.62
CA GLN A 212 -7.86 22.00 -20.26
C GLN A 212 -8.81 21.05 -19.50
N ASN A 213 -9.61 21.60 -18.58
CA ASN A 213 -10.50 20.76 -17.76
C ASN A 213 -11.76 20.32 -18.47
N LEU A 214 -12.35 21.14 -19.34
CA LEU A 214 -13.51 20.82 -20.16
C LEU A 214 -13.10 20.78 -21.63
N PRO A 215 -12.81 19.61 -22.24
CA PRO A 215 -12.10 19.48 -23.51
C PRO A 215 -13.01 19.72 -24.74
N ILE A 216 -13.69 20.89 -24.79
CA ILE A 216 -14.54 21.31 -25.90
C ILE A 216 -13.71 21.47 -27.18
N ARG A 217 -12.55 22.14 -27.08
CA ARG A 217 -11.65 22.36 -28.21
C ARG A 217 -11.22 21.06 -28.85
N GLU A 218 -10.94 20.06 -28.03
CA GLU A 218 -10.52 18.75 -28.52
C GLU A 218 -11.67 18.00 -29.20
N ALA A 219 -12.89 18.04 -28.64
CA ALA A 219 -14.07 17.45 -29.29
C ALA A 219 -14.33 18.07 -30.68
N VAL A 220 -14.18 19.39 -30.82
CA VAL A 220 -14.28 20.09 -32.14
C VAL A 220 -13.10 19.66 -33.05
N TYR A 221 -11.87 19.55 -32.53
CA TYR A 221 -10.71 19.10 -33.31
C TYR A 221 -10.89 17.69 -33.86
N MET A 222 -11.51 16.80 -33.11
CA MET A 222 -11.85 15.42 -33.54
C MET A 222 -12.88 15.40 -34.68
N GLY A 223 -13.58 16.49 -34.94
CA GLY A 223 -14.53 16.62 -36.06
C GLY A 223 -15.99 16.65 -35.64
N ALA A 224 -16.31 17.02 -34.41
CA ALA A 224 -17.70 17.22 -33.97
C ALA A 224 -18.33 18.43 -34.64
N ASP A 225 -19.53 18.24 -35.19
CA ASP A 225 -20.40 19.32 -35.69
C ASP A 225 -21.24 19.93 -34.56
N ILE A 226 -21.51 19.16 -33.51
CA ILE A 226 -22.28 19.54 -32.32
C ILE A 226 -21.51 19.00 -31.09
N VAL A 227 -21.28 19.83 -30.10
CA VAL A 227 -20.62 19.42 -28.84
C VAL A 227 -21.66 19.38 -27.71
N ILE A 228 -21.64 18.27 -26.98
CA ILE A 228 -22.32 18.13 -25.68
C ILE A 228 -21.22 18.22 -24.61
N ALA A 229 -21.11 19.36 -23.96
CA ALA A 229 -20.15 19.62 -22.91
C ALA A 229 -20.79 19.40 -21.53
N VAL A 230 -20.22 18.48 -20.75
CA VAL A 230 -20.67 18.18 -19.37
C VAL A 230 -19.62 18.66 -18.39
N ASP A 231 -19.98 19.71 -17.65
CA ASP A 231 -19.09 20.42 -16.72
C ASP A 231 -19.45 20.12 -15.27
N ILE A 232 -18.56 19.40 -14.58
CA ILE A 232 -18.62 19.09 -13.14
C ILE A 232 -17.49 19.80 -12.36
N THR A 233 -16.91 20.86 -12.94
CA THR A 233 -15.82 21.62 -12.34
C THR A 233 -16.23 22.20 -10.98
N ASP A 234 -15.32 22.16 -10.02
CA ASP A 234 -15.50 22.73 -8.68
C ASP A 234 -15.76 24.25 -8.75
N SER A 235 -16.58 24.73 -7.82
CA SER A 235 -16.58 26.14 -7.45
C SER A 235 -15.42 26.44 -6.49
N LEU A 236 -15.00 27.68 -6.41
CA LEU A 236 -14.02 28.10 -5.40
C LEU A 236 -14.57 27.83 -3.99
N GLN A 237 -13.74 27.28 -3.13
CA GLN A 237 -14.06 27.09 -1.74
C GLN A 237 -14.20 28.44 -1.03
N SER A 238 -15.10 28.51 -0.06
CA SER A 238 -15.22 29.68 0.81
C SER A 238 -14.00 29.81 1.73
N ILE A 239 -13.74 31.01 2.27
CA ILE A 239 -12.62 31.26 3.17
C ILE A 239 -12.67 30.36 4.41
N GLU A 240 -13.89 30.02 4.87
CA GLU A 240 -14.14 29.16 6.02
C GLU A 240 -13.77 27.68 5.77
N GLU A 241 -13.75 27.26 4.53
CA GLU A 241 -13.39 25.89 4.10
C GLU A 241 -11.88 25.71 3.90
N ILE A 242 -11.14 26.79 3.67
CA ILE A 242 -9.68 26.77 3.51
C ILE A 242 -9.01 26.70 4.89
N LYS A 243 -8.87 25.46 5.45
CA LYS A 243 -8.42 25.26 6.83
C LYS A 243 -6.99 24.74 6.96
N ASN A 244 -6.40 24.23 5.90
CA ASN A 244 -5.09 23.56 5.93
C ASN A 244 -4.38 23.64 4.58
N ALA A 245 -3.12 23.16 4.52
CA ALA A 245 -2.32 23.21 3.31
C ALA A 245 -2.95 22.44 2.13
N ILE A 246 -3.70 21.35 2.40
CA ILE A 246 -4.37 20.56 1.37
C ILE A 246 -5.49 21.39 0.74
N SER A 247 -6.35 22.03 1.54
CA SER A 247 -7.42 22.89 1.01
C SER A 247 -6.89 24.15 0.29
N VAL A 248 -5.72 24.67 0.69
CA VAL A 248 -5.03 25.73 -0.07
C VAL A 248 -4.59 25.20 -1.45
N PHE A 249 -4.05 23.99 -1.49
CA PHE A 249 -3.62 23.38 -2.74
C PHE A 249 -4.80 23.08 -3.68
N ASP A 250 -5.89 22.52 -3.15
CA ASP A 250 -7.13 22.31 -3.88
C ASP A 250 -7.68 23.63 -4.45
N GLN A 251 -7.65 24.71 -3.66
CA GLN A 251 -8.08 26.04 -4.11
C GLN A 251 -7.22 26.57 -5.28
N ILE A 252 -5.89 26.39 -5.21
CA ILE A 252 -4.98 26.80 -6.30
C ILE A 252 -5.26 25.99 -7.57
N SER A 253 -5.49 24.69 -7.43
CA SER A 253 -5.86 23.80 -8.55
C SER A 253 -7.19 24.24 -9.17
N SER A 254 -8.18 24.60 -8.34
CA SER A 254 -9.48 25.09 -8.77
C SER A 254 -9.39 26.43 -9.52
N PHE A 255 -8.47 27.32 -9.16
CA PHE A 255 -8.24 28.57 -9.92
C PHE A 255 -7.85 28.29 -11.38
N LEU A 256 -6.95 27.34 -11.61
CA LEU A 256 -6.50 26.99 -12.93
C LEU A 256 -7.60 26.32 -13.75
N THR A 257 -8.33 25.39 -13.15
CA THR A 257 -9.42 24.67 -13.84
C THR A 257 -10.57 25.59 -14.22
N ILE A 258 -11.03 26.49 -13.35
CA ILE A 258 -12.12 27.42 -13.62
C ILE A 258 -11.80 28.35 -14.80
N HIS A 259 -10.59 28.95 -14.81
CA HIS A 259 -10.21 29.89 -15.86
C HIS A 259 -10.17 29.23 -17.25
N ASN A 260 -9.63 28.02 -17.35
CA ASN A 260 -9.57 27.35 -18.66
C ASN A 260 -10.97 26.88 -19.12
N VAL A 261 -11.85 26.48 -18.21
CA VAL A 261 -13.25 26.13 -18.52
C VAL A 261 -14.03 27.35 -19.02
N GLU A 262 -13.87 28.53 -18.40
CA GLU A 262 -14.52 29.76 -18.86
C GLU A 262 -14.10 30.15 -20.29
N ASP A 263 -12.86 29.86 -20.67
CA ASP A 263 -12.37 30.12 -22.03
C ASP A 263 -12.91 29.07 -23.02
N ASP A 264 -12.99 27.79 -22.64
CA ASP A 264 -13.51 26.72 -23.51
C ASP A 264 -15.02 26.86 -23.74
N ILE A 265 -15.82 27.26 -22.76
CA ILE A 265 -17.27 27.48 -22.93
C ILE A 265 -17.56 28.56 -24.01
N LYS A 266 -16.66 29.54 -24.22
CA LYS A 266 -16.83 30.57 -25.27
C LYS A 266 -16.75 30.01 -26.69
N LEU A 267 -16.28 28.77 -26.85
CA LEU A 267 -16.22 28.08 -28.16
C LEU A 267 -17.56 27.46 -28.56
N LEU A 268 -18.49 27.29 -27.60
CA LEU A 268 -19.82 26.72 -27.89
C LEU A 268 -20.71 27.74 -28.65
N ASP A 269 -21.47 27.21 -29.62
CA ASP A 269 -22.46 27.97 -30.35
C ASP A 269 -23.91 27.63 -29.96
N ASP A 270 -24.92 28.19 -30.63
CA ASP A 270 -26.32 27.98 -30.31
C ASP A 270 -26.79 26.52 -30.55
N ASN A 271 -26.06 25.71 -31.33
CA ASN A 271 -26.34 24.32 -31.61
C ASN A 271 -25.76 23.38 -30.55
N ASP A 272 -24.78 23.82 -29.84
CA ASP A 272 -24.07 23.06 -28.81
C ASP A 272 -24.89 23.00 -27.49
N PHE A 273 -24.47 22.08 -26.62
CA PHE A 273 -25.10 21.86 -25.32
C PHE A 273 -24.11 22.01 -24.20
N TYR A 274 -24.41 22.89 -23.25
CA TYR A 274 -23.70 23.01 -22.00
C TYR A 274 -24.57 22.47 -20.87
N ILE A 275 -24.11 21.36 -20.24
CA ILE A 275 -24.79 20.67 -19.15
C ILE A 275 -23.92 20.83 -17.92
N ARG A 276 -24.43 21.55 -16.91
CA ARG A 276 -23.74 21.77 -15.65
C ARG A 276 -24.57 21.22 -14.48
N PRO A 277 -24.27 20.00 -14.00
CA PRO A 277 -24.86 19.44 -12.78
C PRO A 277 -24.54 20.33 -11.57
N ASP A 278 -25.46 20.44 -10.64
CA ASP A 278 -25.25 21.11 -9.36
C ASP A 278 -24.62 20.11 -8.37
N VAL A 279 -23.30 20.11 -8.33
CA VAL A 279 -22.46 19.18 -7.55
C VAL A 279 -21.61 19.89 -6.49
N ALA A 280 -22.01 21.11 -6.10
CA ALA A 280 -21.24 21.94 -5.15
C ALA A 280 -21.05 21.27 -3.79
N ASP A 281 -22.02 20.46 -3.34
CA ASP A 281 -21.98 19.76 -2.04
C ASP A 281 -21.20 18.44 -2.07
N VAL A 282 -20.65 18.03 -3.23
CA VAL A 282 -19.88 16.78 -3.40
C VAL A 282 -18.40 17.11 -3.52
N GLY A 283 -17.58 16.69 -2.55
CA GLY A 283 -16.14 16.85 -2.63
C GLY A 283 -15.51 15.96 -3.71
N SER A 284 -14.46 16.45 -4.40
CA SER A 284 -13.78 15.69 -5.46
C SER A 284 -13.18 14.35 -4.99
N SER A 285 -12.89 14.20 -3.71
CA SER A 285 -12.41 12.96 -3.09
C SER A 285 -13.50 12.19 -2.33
N ASP A 286 -14.76 12.67 -2.30
CA ASP A 286 -15.86 12.03 -1.56
C ASP A 286 -16.60 11.01 -2.43
N PHE A 287 -15.95 9.86 -2.66
CA PHE A 287 -16.55 8.76 -3.44
C PHE A 287 -17.78 8.12 -2.77
N ALA A 288 -18.02 8.38 -1.48
CA ALA A 288 -19.24 7.93 -0.82
C ALA A 288 -20.47 8.77 -1.24
N ALA A 289 -20.26 9.98 -1.77
CA ALA A 289 -21.32 10.88 -2.24
C ALA A 289 -21.63 10.77 -3.74
N MET A 290 -21.09 9.74 -4.45
CA MET A 290 -21.33 9.55 -5.87
C MET A 290 -22.82 9.48 -6.27
N ASP A 291 -23.67 8.91 -5.42
CA ASP A 291 -25.13 8.89 -5.68
C ASP A 291 -25.72 10.30 -5.81
N GLN A 292 -25.25 11.26 -5.00
CA GLN A 292 -25.71 12.65 -5.06
C GLN A 292 -25.31 13.31 -6.37
N ALA A 293 -24.04 13.11 -6.80
CA ALA A 293 -23.57 13.66 -8.08
C ALA A 293 -24.31 13.03 -9.27
N TYR A 294 -24.58 11.73 -9.23
CA TYR A 294 -25.35 11.05 -10.25
C TYR A 294 -26.77 11.65 -10.39
N GLU A 295 -27.49 11.86 -9.28
CA GLU A 295 -28.82 12.47 -9.32
C GLU A 295 -28.78 13.93 -9.81
N ALA A 296 -27.75 14.70 -9.42
CA ALA A 296 -27.54 16.05 -9.97
C ALA A 296 -27.31 16.05 -11.49
N GLY A 297 -26.53 15.08 -11.99
CA GLY A 297 -26.31 14.86 -13.41
C GLY A 297 -27.60 14.59 -14.18
N LYS A 298 -28.47 13.74 -13.61
CA LYS A 298 -29.76 13.42 -14.17
C LYS A 298 -30.67 14.65 -14.29
N VAL A 299 -30.77 15.43 -13.22
CA VAL A 299 -31.57 16.67 -13.19
C VAL A 299 -31.09 17.65 -14.24
N ALA A 300 -29.76 17.87 -14.34
CA ALA A 300 -29.18 18.79 -15.31
C ALA A 300 -29.40 18.35 -16.75
N ALA A 301 -29.30 17.07 -17.05
CA ALA A 301 -29.53 16.51 -18.37
C ALA A 301 -31.03 16.62 -18.78
N GLU A 302 -31.95 16.36 -17.84
CA GLU A 302 -33.41 16.48 -18.07
C GLU A 302 -33.81 17.91 -18.43
N GLN A 303 -33.14 18.95 -17.92
CA GLN A 303 -33.40 20.35 -18.30
C GLN A 303 -33.09 20.64 -19.75
N GLN A 304 -32.22 19.90 -20.41
CA GLN A 304 -31.87 20.04 -21.83
C GLN A 304 -32.62 19.06 -22.74
N LEU A 305 -33.43 18.17 -22.18
CA LEU A 305 -34.04 17.03 -22.88
C LEU A 305 -34.78 17.41 -24.15
N GLU A 306 -35.60 18.46 -24.13
CA GLU A 306 -36.36 18.91 -25.29
C GLU A 306 -35.49 19.37 -26.48
N ARG A 307 -34.31 19.94 -26.19
CA ARG A 307 -33.32 20.29 -27.22
C ARG A 307 -32.57 19.05 -27.68
N LEU A 308 -32.10 18.21 -26.73
CA LEU A 308 -31.34 17.00 -27.00
C LEU A 308 -32.11 16.00 -27.88
N ARG A 309 -33.41 15.86 -27.69
CA ARG A 309 -34.27 15.01 -28.54
C ARG A 309 -34.21 15.33 -30.03
N LYS A 310 -33.80 16.52 -30.42
CA LYS A 310 -33.63 16.86 -31.86
C LYS A 310 -32.43 16.14 -32.48
N LEU A 311 -31.52 15.62 -31.67
CA LEU A 311 -30.36 14.83 -32.07
C LEU A 311 -30.66 13.33 -32.13
N SER A 312 -31.86 12.90 -31.71
CA SER A 312 -32.26 11.49 -31.71
C SER A 312 -32.31 10.95 -33.12
N VAL A 313 -31.78 9.76 -33.30
CA VAL A 313 -31.89 8.99 -34.54
C VAL A 313 -33.04 7.97 -34.44
N SER A 314 -33.38 7.32 -35.54
CA SER A 314 -34.39 6.24 -35.52
C SER A 314 -33.93 5.09 -34.61
N SER A 315 -34.89 4.36 -34.03
CA SER A 315 -34.58 3.19 -33.20
C SER A 315 -33.77 2.13 -33.94
N GLU A 316 -33.95 2.00 -35.25
CA GLU A 316 -33.18 1.06 -36.07
C GLU A 316 -31.74 1.51 -36.25
N GLU A 317 -31.50 2.77 -36.52
CA GLU A 317 -30.16 3.36 -36.64
C GLU A 317 -29.41 3.31 -35.30
N TYR A 318 -30.09 3.61 -34.18
CA TYR A 318 -29.52 3.52 -32.84
C TYR A 318 -29.18 2.08 -32.47
N LEU A 319 -30.02 1.12 -32.82
CA LEU A 319 -29.74 -0.30 -32.61
C LEU A 319 -28.47 -0.74 -33.35
N GLN A 320 -28.27 -0.30 -34.58
CA GLN A 320 -27.05 -0.56 -35.34
C GLN A 320 -25.83 0.08 -34.71
N TYR A 321 -25.95 1.29 -34.15
CA TYR A 321 -24.88 1.95 -33.38
C TYR A 321 -24.49 1.12 -32.14
N VAL A 322 -25.47 0.70 -31.33
CA VAL A 322 -25.25 -0.14 -30.15
C VAL A 322 -24.61 -1.49 -30.51
N GLN A 323 -25.09 -2.14 -31.57
CA GLN A 323 -24.54 -3.42 -32.03
C GLN A 323 -23.08 -3.29 -32.47
N ARG A 324 -22.71 -2.22 -33.18
CA ARG A 324 -21.29 -1.98 -33.54
C ARG A 324 -20.41 -1.76 -32.31
N LYS A 325 -20.92 -0.98 -31.36
CA LYS A 325 -20.25 -0.69 -30.10
C LYS A 325 -20.00 -1.97 -29.29
N SER A 326 -21.03 -2.80 -29.08
CA SER A 326 -20.93 -4.08 -28.39
C SER A 326 -20.01 -5.07 -29.11
N ALA A 327 -20.12 -5.22 -30.41
CA ALA A 327 -19.28 -6.14 -31.17
C ALA A 327 -17.78 -5.78 -31.08
N LYS A 328 -17.45 -4.49 -30.98
CA LYS A 328 -16.07 -4.04 -30.80
C LYS A 328 -15.55 -4.42 -29.42
N LEU A 329 -16.34 -4.20 -28.36
CA LEU A 329 -15.99 -4.58 -26.99
C LEU A 329 -15.82 -6.11 -26.89
N ASP A 330 -16.75 -6.91 -27.44
CA ASP A 330 -16.68 -8.36 -27.42
C ASP A 330 -15.39 -8.88 -28.11
N ALA A 331 -14.99 -8.23 -29.21
CA ALA A 331 -13.75 -8.57 -29.92
C ALA A 331 -12.51 -8.25 -29.04
N LEU A 332 -12.51 -7.13 -28.34
CA LEU A 332 -11.42 -6.74 -27.41
C LEU A 332 -11.32 -7.70 -26.23
N ILE A 333 -12.46 -8.09 -25.64
CA ILE A 333 -12.51 -9.08 -24.55
C ILE A 333 -11.99 -10.44 -25.03
N THR A 334 -12.44 -10.89 -26.21
CA THR A 334 -11.98 -12.15 -26.80
C THR A 334 -10.47 -12.14 -27.07
N ALA A 335 -9.93 -11.02 -27.56
CA ALA A 335 -8.49 -10.84 -27.75
C ALA A 335 -7.73 -10.86 -26.40
N ALA A 336 -8.34 -10.30 -25.34
CA ALA A 336 -7.75 -10.28 -24.01
C ALA A 336 -7.62 -11.68 -23.38
N GLU A 337 -8.42 -12.65 -23.81
CA GLU A 337 -8.39 -14.05 -23.36
C GLU A 337 -7.34 -14.90 -24.09
N GLN A 338 -6.63 -14.36 -25.09
CA GLN A 338 -5.60 -15.10 -25.82
C GLN A 338 -4.36 -15.36 -24.94
N PRO A 339 -3.66 -16.50 -25.15
CA PRO A 339 -2.43 -16.81 -24.43
C PRO A 339 -1.35 -15.76 -24.66
N VAL A 340 -0.64 -15.41 -23.59
CA VAL A 340 0.54 -14.53 -23.66
C VAL A 340 1.73 -15.35 -24.13
N VAL A 341 2.27 -15.02 -25.31
CA VAL A 341 3.38 -15.77 -25.91
C VAL A 341 4.74 -15.36 -25.35
N GLN A 342 4.88 -14.12 -24.87
CA GLN A 342 6.11 -13.58 -24.33
C GLN A 342 5.83 -12.56 -23.22
N ILE A 343 6.72 -12.53 -22.21
CA ILE A 343 6.79 -11.47 -21.20
C ILE A 343 8.08 -10.71 -21.46
N ILE A 344 7.98 -9.40 -21.66
CA ILE A 344 9.11 -8.49 -21.85
C ILE A 344 9.20 -7.63 -20.59
N LEU A 345 10.37 -7.57 -19.99
CA LEU A 345 10.64 -6.72 -18.84
C LEU A 345 11.36 -5.45 -19.30
N MET A 346 10.76 -4.31 -19.03
CA MET A 346 11.38 -2.98 -19.14
C MET A 346 11.90 -2.63 -17.75
N ASN A 347 13.15 -2.98 -17.50
CA ASN A 347 13.76 -2.90 -16.18
C ASN A 347 14.60 -1.62 -16.05
N GLU A 348 14.06 -0.62 -15.37
CA GLU A 348 14.79 0.60 -14.98
C GLU A 348 15.23 0.53 -13.52
N THR A 349 15.75 -0.63 -13.09
CA THR A 349 16.10 -0.87 -11.69
C THR A 349 17.49 -1.49 -11.56
N SER A 350 18.01 -1.52 -10.36
CA SER A 350 19.25 -2.22 -10.02
C SER A 350 19.09 -3.74 -9.88
N TYR A 351 17.87 -4.26 -9.87
CA TYR A 351 17.58 -5.70 -9.78
C TYR A 351 17.80 -6.40 -11.11
N ASN A 352 18.29 -7.65 -11.07
CA ASN A 352 18.42 -8.42 -12.29
C ASN A 352 17.07 -8.95 -12.79
N ASP A 353 16.94 -9.13 -14.11
CA ASP A 353 15.72 -9.57 -14.77
C ASP A 353 15.23 -10.94 -14.27
N GLU A 354 16.16 -11.86 -13.98
CA GLU A 354 15.83 -13.20 -13.52
C GLU A 354 15.08 -13.18 -12.18
N PHE A 355 15.51 -12.30 -11.26
CA PHE A 355 14.84 -12.11 -9.98
C PHE A 355 13.44 -11.52 -10.13
N LEU A 356 13.30 -10.49 -10.97
CA LEU A 356 12.02 -9.82 -11.20
C LEU A 356 11.04 -10.77 -11.89
N LEU A 357 11.46 -11.52 -12.92
CA LEU A 357 10.64 -12.51 -13.60
C LEU A 357 10.25 -13.68 -12.67
N TYR A 358 11.19 -14.13 -11.84
CA TYR A 358 10.91 -15.15 -10.82
C TYR A 358 9.85 -14.65 -9.82
N THR A 359 9.96 -13.41 -9.39
CA THR A 359 9.02 -12.78 -8.44
C THR A 359 7.65 -12.54 -9.06
N LEU A 360 7.57 -12.11 -10.33
CA LEU A 360 6.34 -12.03 -11.09
C LEU A 360 5.60 -13.37 -11.12
N GLY A 361 6.34 -14.47 -11.31
CA GLY A 361 5.81 -15.83 -11.27
C GLY A 361 4.75 -16.15 -12.33
N LEU A 362 4.65 -15.33 -13.40
CA LEU A 362 3.76 -15.56 -14.53
C LEU A 362 4.34 -16.57 -15.53
N LYS A 363 3.47 -17.24 -16.25
CA LYS A 363 3.87 -18.24 -17.27
C LYS A 363 3.42 -17.78 -18.65
N THR A 364 4.25 -18.05 -19.66
CA THR A 364 3.89 -17.88 -21.07
C THR A 364 3.12 -19.09 -21.60
N GLY A 365 2.41 -18.91 -22.73
CA GLY A 365 1.61 -19.96 -23.38
C GLY A 365 0.24 -20.19 -22.78
N VAL A 366 -0.19 -19.37 -21.82
CA VAL A 366 -1.52 -19.41 -21.17
C VAL A 366 -2.13 -18.01 -21.14
N PRO A 367 -3.47 -17.90 -21.09
CA PRO A 367 -4.13 -16.63 -20.78
C PRO A 367 -3.74 -16.16 -19.38
N ILE A 368 -3.68 -14.85 -19.19
CA ILE A 368 -3.46 -14.20 -17.89
C ILE A 368 -4.68 -13.35 -17.58
N THR A 369 -5.36 -13.62 -16.47
CA THR A 369 -6.49 -12.81 -16.01
C THR A 369 -6.02 -11.49 -15.39
N ALA A 370 -6.91 -10.51 -15.27
CA ALA A 370 -6.57 -9.23 -14.62
C ALA A 370 -6.11 -9.43 -13.16
N GLU A 371 -6.77 -10.31 -12.43
CA GLU A 371 -6.39 -10.60 -11.02
C GLU A 371 -5.05 -11.33 -10.92
N GLU A 372 -4.74 -12.25 -11.82
CA GLU A 372 -3.43 -12.91 -11.88
C GLU A 372 -2.31 -11.90 -12.19
N LEU A 373 -2.55 -10.99 -13.15
CA LEU A 373 -1.61 -9.92 -13.47
C LEU A 373 -1.41 -9.01 -12.26
N LEU A 374 -2.48 -8.50 -11.66
CA LEU A 374 -2.41 -7.62 -10.49
C LEU A 374 -1.67 -8.31 -9.33
N ALA A 375 -1.98 -9.56 -9.04
CA ALA A 375 -1.28 -10.33 -8.01
C ALA A 375 0.22 -10.51 -8.33
N ALA A 376 0.59 -10.63 -9.61
CA ALA A 376 1.98 -10.72 -10.03
C ALA A 376 2.72 -9.38 -9.88
N LEU A 377 2.10 -8.28 -10.30
CA LEU A 377 2.64 -6.92 -10.14
C LEU A 377 2.78 -6.56 -8.65
N ASP A 378 1.78 -6.91 -7.83
CA ASP A 378 1.81 -6.70 -6.38
C ASP A 378 2.95 -7.48 -5.70
N ARG A 379 3.29 -8.69 -6.16
CA ARG A 379 4.45 -9.44 -5.64
C ARG A 379 5.77 -8.69 -5.86
N VAL A 380 5.95 -8.08 -7.03
CA VAL A 380 7.14 -7.27 -7.32
C VAL A 380 7.09 -5.97 -6.52
N TYR A 381 5.97 -5.26 -6.54
CA TYR A 381 5.80 -4.01 -5.81
C TYR A 381 5.99 -4.18 -4.29
N SER A 382 5.64 -5.35 -3.74
CA SER A 382 5.80 -5.68 -2.32
C SER A 382 7.25 -5.83 -1.86
N LEU A 383 8.23 -5.83 -2.76
CA LEU A 383 9.63 -5.69 -2.38
C LEU A 383 9.93 -4.32 -1.76
N ASP A 384 9.00 -3.35 -1.92
CA ASP A 384 8.99 -2.01 -1.33
C ASP A 384 10.08 -1.05 -1.82
N ASN A 385 10.68 -1.35 -2.96
CA ASN A 385 11.78 -0.57 -3.54
C ASN A 385 11.38 0.14 -4.84
N PHE A 386 10.13 -0.02 -5.30
CA PHE A 386 9.68 0.46 -6.59
C PHE A 386 8.69 1.62 -6.48
N GLU A 387 8.86 2.60 -7.36
CA GLU A 387 7.92 3.70 -7.57
C GLU A 387 6.71 3.21 -8.37
N ASN A 388 6.98 2.38 -9.40
CA ASN A 388 5.95 1.86 -10.29
C ASN A 388 6.28 0.44 -10.75
N VAL A 389 5.28 -0.43 -10.75
CA VAL A 389 5.31 -1.76 -11.38
C VAL A 389 4.04 -1.90 -12.20
N TYR A 390 4.16 -1.79 -13.51
CA TYR A 390 3.03 -1.75 -14.41
C TYR A 390 3.14 -2.80 -15.50
N GLY A 391 2.02 -3.36 -15.94
CA GLY A 391 1.95 -4.33 -17.03
C GLY A 391 0.98 -3.88 -18.11
N ALA A 392 1.45 -3.78 -19.36
CA ALA A 392 0.63 -3.49 -20.54
C ALA A 392 0.64 -4.68 -21.50
N PHE A 393 -0.48 -4.91 -22.18
CA PHE A 393 -0.54 -5.91 -23.24
C PHE A 393 -0.38 -5.26 -24.60
N GLU A 394 0.33 -5.92 -25.49
CA GLU A 394 0.53 -5.52 -26.87
C GLU A 394 0.23 -6.69 -27.80
N GLU A 395 -0.41 -6.40 -28.94
CA GLU A 395 -0.55 -7.36 -30.02
C GLU A 395 0.60 -7.15 -31.02
N ARG A 396 1.45 -8.16 -31.16
CA ARG A 396 2.61 -8.15 -32.07
C ARG A 396 2.49 -9.28 -33.11
N ASP A 397 3.32 -9.26 -34.16
CA ASP A 397 3.34 -10.33 -35.19
C ASP A 397 3.48 -11.74 -34.62
N ILE A 398 4.16 -11.88 -33.47
CA ILE A 398 4.37 -13.15 -32.76
C ILE A 398 3.16 -13.56 -31.90
N GLY A 399 2.16 -12.69 -31.75
CA GLY A 399 1.00 -12.84 -30.87
C GLY A 399 1.01 -11.87 -29.69
N ARG A 400 0.20 -12.16 -28.69
CA ARG A 400 -0.02 -11.32 -27.52
C ARG A 400 1.18 -11.33 -26.58
N VAL A 401 1.71 -10.14 -26.28
CA VAL A 401 2.89 -9.93 -25.42
C VAL A 401 2.48 -9.13 -24.19
N LEU A 402 2.99 -9.50 -23.03
CA LEU A 402 2.92 -8.70 -21.81
C LEU A 402 4.24 -7.92 -21.64
N VAL A 403 4.17 -6.61 -21.63
CA VAL A 403 5.28 -5.72 -21.32
C VAL A 403 5.14 -5.29 -19.87
N VAL A 404 6.12 -5.60 -19.03
CA VAL A 404 6.14 -5.21 -17.61
C VAL A 404 7.21 -4.16 -17.41
N ASP A 405 6.79 -2.99 -16.96
CA ASP A 405 7.63 -1.85 -16.66
C ASP A 405 7.87 -1.75 -15.15
N VAL A 406 9.13 -1.66 -14.74
CA VAL A 406 9.55 -1.61 -13.33
C VAL A 406 10.51 -0.45 -13.13
N VAL A 407 10.11 0.50 -12.29
CA VAL A 407 10.86 1.73 -11.99
C VAL A 407 11.17 1.80 -10.50
N GLU A 408 12.44 2.01 -10.15
CA GLU A 408 12.87 2.19 -8.76
C GLU A 408 12.43 3.53 -8.18
N LYS A 409 12.22 3.57 -6.86
CA LYS A 409 12.02 4.80 -6.09
C LYS A 409 13.23 5.72 -6.28
N ALA A 410 12.99 7.01 -6.49
CA ALA A 410 14.04 8.00 -6.78
C ALA A 410 15.14 8.09 -5.70
N TRP A 411 14.87 7.66 -4.49
CA TRP A 411 15.78 7.67 -3.36
C TRP A 411 16.49 6.33 -3.10
N TRP A 412 16.13 5.26 -3.81
CA TRP A 412 16.83 3.99 -3.76
C TRP A 412 18.27 4.12 -4.36
N PRO A 413 19.32 3.38 -3.93
CA PRO A 413 19.24 2.24 -2.99
C PRO A 413 19.53 2.58 -1.52
N ASN A 414 19.83 3.84 -1.18
CA ASN A 414 20.21 4.21 0.18
C ASN A 414 19.08 4.97 0.85
N TYR A 415 18.63 4.49 2.01
CA TYR A 415 17.44 5.06 2.66
C TYR A 415 17.51 5.08 4.17
N PHE A 416 16.77 6.04 4.74
CA PHE A 416 16.59 6.22 6.17
C PHE A 416 15.24 5.67 6.62
N GLN A 417 15.20 5.15 7.85
CA GLN A 417 13.97 4.79 8.53
C GLN A 417 14.04 5.28 9.97
N ALA A 418 12.91 5.58 10.57
CA ALA A 418 12.81 5.96 11.96
C ALA A 418 11.66 5.23 12.66
N GLY A 419 11.80 5.00 13.94
CA GLY A 419 10.79 4.41 14.81
C GLY A 419 10.70 5.15 16.13
N LEU A 420 9.49 5.22 16.68
CA LEU A 420 9.18 5.79 17.98
C LEU A 420 8.43 4.77 18.80
N GLY A 421 8.83 4.57 20.03
CA GLY A 421 8.10 3.81 21.04
C GLY A 421 8.03 4.60 22.33
N TRP A 422 6.85 4.67 22.94
CA TRP A 422 6.65 5.21 24.28
C TRP A 422 5.68 4.30 25.01
N GLU A 423 6.13 3.78 26.11
CA GLU A 423 5.33 3.00 27.04
C GLU A 423 5.49 3.60 28.45
N ASP A 424 4.37 3.74 29.14
CA ASP A 424 4.31 4.33 30.48
C ASP A 424 3.29 3.55 31.30
N ASP A 425 3.67 3.03 32.45
CA ASP A 425 2.76 2.32 33.38
C ASP A 425 2.14 3.24 34.42
N ILE A 426 2.39 4.57 34.31
CA ILE A 426 1.87 5.67 35.13
C ILE A 426 2.31 5.59 36.62
N THR A 427 2.99 4.53 37.00
CA THR A 427 3.39 4.30 38.40
C THR A 427 4.91 4.37 38.62
N GLU A 428 5.72 3.70 37.81
CA GLU A 428 7.13 3.51 38.10
C GLU A 428 8.08 3.75 36.92
N GLU A 429 7.69 3.38 35.69
CA GLU A 429 8.58 3.49 34.54
C GLU A 429 7.94 4.15 33.32
N SER A 430 8.67 5.09 32.74
CA SER A 430 8.39 5.65 31.42
C SER A 430 9.54 5.30 30.47
N ILE A 431 9.26 4.49 29.47
CA ILE A 431 10.25 4.05 28.48
C ILE A 431 9.99 4.78 27.18
N ILE A 432 10.98 5.51 26.71
CA ILE A 432 10.95 6.18 25.41
C ILE A 432 12.13 5.67 24.59
N ASP A 433 11.82 5.09 23.45
CA ASP A 433 12.81 4.60 22.49
C ASP A 433 12.65 5.32 21.14
N LEU A 434 13.76 5.80 20.61
CA LEU A 434 13.91 6.33 19.27
C LEU A 434 14.85 5.42 18.50
N ASP A 435 14.36 4.84 17.42
CA ASP A 435 15.16 4.02 16.52
C ASP A 435 15.39 4.71 15.19
N PHE A 436 16.62 4.67 14.74
CA PHE A 436 17.02 5.15 13.42
C PHE A 436 17.71 4.02 12.68
N ALA A 437 17.45 3.94 11.38
CA ALA A 437 18.17 3.03 10.50
C ALA A 437 18.64 3.74 9.24
N PHE A 438 19.83 3.39 8.79
CA PHE A 438 20.34 3.75 7.49
C PHE A 438 20.79 2.49 6.75
N THR A 439 20.23 2.27 5.59
CA THR A 439 20.54 1.13 4.72
C THR A 439 21.27 1.61 3.48
N ILE A 440 22.40 0.99 3.19
CA ILE A 440 23.13 1.10 1.93
C ILE A 440 22.79 -0.16 1.13
N GLY A 441 22.02 0.00 0.07
CA GLY A 441 21.60 -1.10 -0.79
C GLY A 441 22.53 -1.29 -1.99
N ASN A 442 22.24 -2.34 -2.74
CA ASN A 442 22.91 -2.66 -4.01
C ASN A 442 24.45 -2.77 -3.91
N ILE A 443 24.97 -3.30 -2.78
CA ILE A 443 26.40 -3.48 -2.54
C ILE A 443 26.99 -4.70 -3.26
N THR A 444 26.13 -5.55 -3.85
CA THR A 444 26.50 -6.69 -4.71
C THR A 444 25.56 -6.79 -5.90
N ASP A 445 25.95 -7.53 -6.94
CA ASP A 445 25.14 -7.75 -8.16
C ASP A 445 23.78 -8.42 -7.87
N ASN A 446 23.62 -9.06 -6.72
CA ASN A 446 22.35 -9.66 -6.28
C ASN A 446 21.61 -8.78 -5.26
N ASN A 447 21.87 -7.47 -5.24
CA ASN A 447 21.26 -6.49 -4.34
C ASN A 447 21.50 -6.78 -2.85
N GLY A 448 22.77 -6.99 -2.48
CA GLY A 448 23.17 -7.04 -1.08
C GLY A 448 22.93 -5.71 -0.38
N GLU A 449 22.70 -5.77 0.93
CA GLU A 449 22.40 -4.59 1.76
C GLU A 449 23.34 -4.53 2.97
N TRP A 450 23.79 -3.33 3.31
CA TRP A 450 24.43 -3.03 4.57
C TRP A 450 23.56 -2.08 5.37
N ARG A 451 22.97 -2.61 6.43
CA ARG A 451 22.02 -1.89 7.28
C ARG A 451 22.61 -1.59 8.64
N ASN A 452 22.51 -0.33 9.08
CA ASN A 452 22.96 0.15 10.39
C ASN A 452 21.75 0.72 11.13
N GLU A 453 21.53 0.26 12.36
CA GLU A 453 20.44 0.69 13.23
C GLU A 453 21.01 1.25 14.52
N LEU A 454 20.45 2.36 15.00
CA LEU A 454 20.80 3.02 16.25
C LEU A 454 19.53 3.20 17.08
N GLY A 455 19.49 2.60 18.26
CA GLY A 455 18.46 2.82 19.27
C GLY A 455 18.97 3.80 20.32
N ILE A 456 18.16 4.83 20.61
CA ILE A 456 18.44 5.86 21.61
C ILE A 456 17.22 5.97 22.51
N GLY A 457 17.45 6.02 23.82
CA GLY A 457 16.36 6.11 24.80
C GLY A 457 16.74 5.41 26.09
N THR A 458 15.77 4.81 26.74
CA THR A 458 16.00 3.99 27.94
C THR A 458 16.94 2.83 27.62
N ASN A 459 16.68 2.14 26.49
CA ASN A 459 17.59 1.09 26.00
C ASN A 459 18.45 1.64 24.87
N LYS A 460 19.77 1.50 24.97
CA LYS A 460 20.71 1.92 23.94
C LYS A 460 21.17 0.73 23.13
N SER A 461 21.07 0.82 21.82
CA SER A 461 21.47 -0.29 20.95
C SER A 461 22.12 0.20 19.67
N PHE A 462 23.04 -0.61 19.16
CA PHE A 462 23.56 -0.47 17.81
C PHE A 462 23.56 -1.83 17.13
N ARG A 463 23.04 -1.90 15.91
CA ARG A 463 23.04 -3.12 15.10
C ARG A 463 23.57 -2.80 13.71
N SER A 464 24.53 -3.57 13.24
CA SER A 464 25.05 -3.49 11.87
C SER A 464 24.91 -4.85 11.21
N GLU A 465 24.20 -4.91 10.10
CA GLU A 465 23.91 -6.14 9.36
C GLU A 465 24.41 -6.03 7.93
N LEU A 466 25.22 -6.99 7.51
CA LEU A 466 25.59 -7.23 6.13
C LEU A 466 24.76 -8.42 5.62
N TYR A 467 23.81 -8.14 4.73
CA TYR A 467 22.94 -9.12 4.11
C TYR A 467 23.34 -9.34 2.65
N LEU A 468 23.71 -10.56 2.28
CA LEU A 468 24.26 -10.90 0.96
C LEU A 468 23.47 -12.05 0.34
N PRO A 469 22.57 -11.78 -0.63
CA PRO A 469 21.96 -12.84 -1.43
C PRO A 469 23.03 -13.61 -2.23
N LEU A 470 22.95 -14.94 -2.21
CA LEU A 470 23.97 -15.84 -2.79
C LEU A 470 23.60 -16.36 -4.19
N ASP A 471 22.34 -16.23 -4.58
CA ASP A 471 21.85 -16.63 -5.90
C ASP A 471 21.04 -15.49 -6.56
N SER A 472 20.95 -15.52 -7.89
CA SER A 472 20.29 -14.48 -8.71
C SER A 472 18.83 -14.26 -8.35
N ILE A 473 18.12 -15.32 -7.90
CA ILE A 473 16.72 -15.24 -7.47
C ILE A 473 16.56 -15.06 -5.95
N GLN A 474 17.67 -14.78 -5.24
CA GLN A 474 17.72 -14.40 -3.83
C GLN A 474 17.03 -15.39 -2.88
N ARG A 475 17.06 -16.70 -3.17
CA ARG A 475 16.53 -17.74 -2.27
C ARG A 475 17.43 -18.02 -1.08
N TYR A 476 18.74 -18.00 -1.32
CA TYR A 476 19.77 -18.25 -0.31
C TYR A 476 20.52 -16.96 -0.02
N TYR A 477 20.89 -16.76 1.22
CA TYR A 477 21.64 -15.59 1.63
C TYR A 477 22.60 -15.90 2.76
N GLN A 478 23.59 -15.06 2.90
CA GLN A 478 24.47 -14.97 4.05
C GLN A 478 24.13 -13.68 4.80
N SER A 479 24.03 -13.76 6.12
CA SER A 479 23.87 -12.62 7.02
C SER A 479 25.01 -12.58 8.03
N SER A 480 25.65 -11.41 8.17
CA SER A 480 26.61 -11.11 9.24
C SER A 480 26.05 -9.97 10.07
N VAL A 481 25.85 -10.18 11.35
CA VAL A 481 25.23 -9.19 12.24
C VAL A 481 26.13 -8.92 13.42
N TYR A 482 26.45 -7.67 13.66
CA TYR A 482 26.97 -7.19 14.93
C TYR A 482 25.87 -6.48 15.71
N ARG A 483 25.75 -6.77 17.00
CA ARG A 483 24.84 -6.11 17.95
C ARG A 483 25.57 -5.64 19.17
N TYR A 484 25.35 -4.39 19.53
CA TYR A 484 25.69 -3.81 20.84
C TYR A 484 24.40 -3.50 21.57
N ARG A 485 24.32 -3.82 22.86
CA ARG A 485 23.20 -3.50 23.73
C ARG A 485 23.71 -3.00 25.06
N LEU A 486 23.04 -1.99 25.58
CA LEU A 486 23.21 -1.46 26.92
C LEU A 486 21.81 -1.24 27.50
N GLU A 487 21.48 -1.94 28.55
CA GLU A 487 20.16 -1.87 29.20
C GLU A 487 20.36 -2.04 30.74
N ASP A 488 19.45 -1.41 31.49
CA ASP A 488 19.37 -1.58 32.92
C ASP A 488 18.45 -2.75 33.25
N LEU A 489 18.88 -3.66 34.11
CA LEU A 489 18.12 -4.78 34.60
C LEU A 489 17.69 -4.48 36.03
N ASP A 490 16.44 -4.11 36.18
CA ASP A 490 15.87 -3.73 37.47
C ASP A 490 15.24 -4.94 38.16
N SER A 491 15.62 -5.19 39.37
CA SER A 491 15.03 -6.22 40.23
C SER A 491 14.13 -5.56 41.26
N PHE A 492 12.93 -6.13 41.41
CA PHE A 492 11.88 -5.59 42.27
C PHE A 492 11.58 -6.57 43.41
N VAL A 493 11.46 -6.06 44.64
CA VAL A 493 10.97 -6.77 45.81
C VAL A 493 9.78 -6.02 46.37
N ASP A 494 8.61 -6.67 46.50
CA ASP A 494 7.36 -6.04 46.94
C ASP A 494 7.03 -4.74 46.14
N GLU A 495 7.17 -4.79 44.80
CA GLU A 495 6.97 -3.67 43.87
C GLU A 495 7.91 -2.46 44.05
N GLN A 496 8.92 -2.58 44.90
CA GLN A 496 9.94 -1.55 45.04
C GLN A 496 11.23 -1.98 44.35
N LEU A 497 11.87 -1.06 43.65
CA LEU A 497 13.19 -1.28 43.07
C LEU A 497 14.19 -1.68 44.18
N ASP A 498 14.66 -2.92 44.15
CA ASP A 498 15.63 -3.47 45.07
C ASP A 498 17.06 -3.22 44.59
N SER A 499 17.31 -3.55 43.33
CA SER A 499 18.63 -3.34 42.72
C SER A 499 18.50 -3.10 41.22
N SER A 500 19.45 -2.38 40.67
CA SER A 500 19.60 -2.16 39.21
C SER A 500 21.01 -2.58 38.80
N GLN A 501 21.10 -3.34 37.71
CA GLN A 501 22.37 -3.78 37.13
C GLN A 501 22.43 -3.32 35.68
N GLU A 502 23.54 -2.68 35.31
CA GLU A 502 23.82 -2.34 33.94
C GLU A 502 24.30 -3.59 33.18
N TYR A 503 23.57 -3.98 32.14
CA TYR A 503 23.93 -5.08 31.27
C TYR A 503 24.46 -4.55 29.94
N THR A 504 25.70 -4.89 29.61
CA THR A 504 26.34 -4.58 28.34
C THR A 504 26.63 -5.85 27.58
N SER A 505 26.23 -5.92 26.29
CA SER A 505 26.58 -7.06 25.43
C SER A 505 27.06 -6.65 24.05
N HIS A 506 27.99 -7.43 23.52
CA HIS A 506 28.51 -7.38 22.15
C HIS A 506 28.32 -8.75 21.52
N ARG A 507 27.47 -8.84 20.47
CA ARG A 507 27.19 -10.11 19.81
C ARG A 507 27.48 -10.04 18.32
N ILE A 508 28.14 -11.08 17.81
CA ILE A 508 28.38 -11.27 16.37
C ILE A 508 27.75 -12.58 15.94
N ASP A 509 26.93 -12.53 14.92
CA ASP A 509 26.30 -13.71 14.30
C ASP A 509 26.73 -13.82 12.84
N PHE A 510 27.04 -15.04 12.37
CA PHE A 510 27.20 -15.38 10.98
C PHE A 510 26.23 -16.51 10.62
N ALA A 511 25.34 -16.26 9.69
CA ALA A 511 24.28 -17.19 9.32
C ALA A 511 24.24 -17.44 7.80
N LEU A 512 23.85 -18.65 7.45
CA LEU A 512 23.35 -19.00 6.13
C LEU A 512 21.84 -19.19 6.24
N GLY A 513 21.11 -18.53 5.37
CA GLY A 513 19.65 -18.51 5.38
C GLY A 513 19.04 -18.91 4.06
N ARG A 514 17.79 -19.39 4.14
CA ARG A 514 16.92 -19.67 3.01
C ARG A 514 15.58 -18.95 3.19
N LYS A 515 15.16 -18.20 2.17
CA LYS A 515 13.80 -17.63 2.12
C LYS A 515 12.78 -18.71 1.74
N LEU A 516 11.64 -18.71 2.41
CA LEU A 516 10.48 -19.56 2.12
C LEU A 516 9.35 -18.68 1.58
N GLY A 517 9.47 -18.29 0.31
CA GLY A 517 8.59 -17.27 -0.28
C GLY A 517 8.70 -15.92 0.46
N ASN A 518 7.56 -15.22 0.60
CA ASN A 518 7.46 -13.97 1.35
C ASN A 518 7.08 -14.18 2.84
N TRP A 519 6.75 -15.42 3.23
CA TRP A 519 6.16 -15.74 4.52
C TRP A 519 7.15 -16.29 5.55
N GLY A 520 8.38 -16.66 5.15
CA GLY A 520 9.27 -17.24 6.15
C GLY A 520 10.73 -17.35 5.76
N ILE A 521 11.54 -17.74 6.74
CA ILE A 521 12.99 -18.00 6.61
C ILE A 521 13.40 -19.18 7.48
N VAL A 522 14.50 -19.84 7.10
CA VAL A 522 15.27 -20.76 7.95
C VAL A 522 16.71 -20.29 7.92
N GLU A 523 17.33 -20.19 9.10
CA GLU A 523 18.72 -19.75 9.28
C GLU A 523 19.46 -20.74 10.18
N ALA A 524 20.71 -21.03 9.81
CA ALA A 524 21.65 -21.74 10.67
C ALA A 524 22.97 -20.97 10.70
N GLY A 525 23.58 -20.87 11.87
CA GLY A 525 24.77 -20.03 12.01
C GLY A 525 25.57 -20.28 13.27
N ILE A 526 26.63 -19.48 13.38
CA ILE A 526 27.47 -19.39 14.56
C ILE A 526 27.24 -18.02 15.23
N THR A 527 27.33 -18.01 16.54
CA THR A 527 27.19 -16.81 17.37
C THR A 527 28.38 -16.69 18.32
N PHE A 528 28.78 -15.49 18.57
CA PHE A 528 29.73 -15.16 19.61
C PHE A 528 29.21 -13.94 20.37
N GLU A 529 29.05 -14.08 21.67
CA GLU A 529 28.60 -13.00 22.53
C GLU A 529 29.58 -12.81 23.67
N ALA A 530 29.86 -11.56 24.04
CA ALA A 530 30.66 -11.18 25.18
C ALA A 530 30.09 -9.92 25.82
N GLY A 531 30.15 -9.81 27.13
CA GLY A 531 29.63 -8.67 27.85
C GLY A 531 29.92 -8.70 29.33
N ASN A 532 29.25 -7.81 30.05
CA ASN A 532 29.34 -7.74 31.49
C ASN A 532 28.04 -7.30 32.15
N PHE A 533 27.88 -7.69 33.40
CA PHE A 533 26.88 -7.18 34.33
C PHE A 533 27.60 -6.35 35.39
N SER A 534 27.22 -5.08 35.55
CA SER A 534 27.80 -4.15 36.53
C SER A 534 26.73 -3.67 37.50
N SER A 535 27.01 -3.76 38.80
CA SER A 535 26.09 -3.26 39.83
C SER A 535 26.21 -1.75 40.06
N GLY A 536 27.16 -1.08 39.39
CA GLY A 536 27.45 0.33 39.63
C GLY A 536 28.08 0.61 41.01
N ASP A 537 28.23 -0.41 41.88
CA ASP A 537 28.91 -0.30 43.16
C ASP A 537 30.43 -0.62 42.99
N PRO A 538 31.33 0.34 43.21
CA PRO A 538 32.76 0.12 43.07
C PRO A 538 33.35 -0.95 44.03
N ALA A 539 32.60 -1.38 45.05
CA ALA A 539 33.00 -2.43 45.98
C ALA A 539 32.67 -3.82 45.44
N GLN A 540 31.76 -3.94 44.46
CA GLN A 540 31.42 -5.20 43.79
C GLN A 540 32.20 -5.31 42.48
N LYS A 541 32.66 -6.53 42.16
CA LYS A 541 33.30 -6.80 40.88
C LYS A 541 32.26 -7.09 39.84
N ASP A 542 32.45 -6.55 38.65
CA ASP A 542 31.63 -6.88 37.48
C ASP A 542 31.74 -8.37 37.14
N LEU A 543 30.67 -8.93 36.62
CA LEU A 543 30.64 -10.28 36.07
C LEU A 543 30.82 -10.19 34.55
N ASP A 544 32.00 -10.59 34.09
CA ASP A 544 32.32 -10.66 32.67
C ASP A 544 31.97 -12.04 32.12
N TYR A 545 31.54 -12.10 30.86
CA TYR A 545 31.25 -13.36 30.20
C TYR A 545 31.68 -13.41 28.74
N GLN A 546 31.88 -14.62 28.23
CA GLN A 546 32.02 -14.94 26.81
C GLN A 546 31.16 -16.16 26.48
N SER A 547 30.51 -16.15 25.33
CA SER A 547 29.55 -17.20 24.95
C SER A 547 29.57 -17.48 23.45
N PRO A 548 30.54 -18.31 22.96
CA PRO A 548 30.50 -18.85 21.62
C PRO A 548 29.42 -19.92 21.49
N GLY A 549 28.78 -19.98 20.34
CA GLY A 549 27.71 -20.96 20.12
C GLY A 549 27.34 -21.17 18.66
N VAL A 550 26.34 -22.02 18.46
CA VAL A 550 25.70 -22.26 17.18
C VAL A 550 24.19 -22.13 17.34
N PHE A 551 23.49 -21.76 16.26
CA PHE A 551 22.06 -21.63 16.33
C PHE A 551 21.37 -22.15 15.06
N LEU A 552 20.11 -22.54 15.23
CA LEU A 552 19.14 -22.80 14.16
C LEU A 552 17.89 -22.00 14.47
N SER A 553 17.37 -21.25 13.49
CA SER A 553 16.13 -20.48 13.63
C SER A 553 15.18 -20.70 12.46
N LEU A 554 13.88 -20.64 12.76
CA LEU A 554 12.77 -20.68 11.85
C LEU A 554 11.88 -19.47 12.09
N GLY A 555 11.60 -18.71 11.05
CA GLY A 555 10.60 -17.65 11.04
C GLY A 555 9.49 -17.94 10.06
N TYR A 556 8.24 -17.76 10.50
CA TYR A 556 7.02 -17.82 9.69
C TYR A 556 6.12 -16.64 10.06
N ASP A 557 5.57 -15.92 9.08
CA ASP A 557 4.74 -14.76 9.36
C ASP A 557 3.78 -14.45 8.19
N THR A 558 2.49 -14.57 8.46
CA THR A 558 1.38 -14.25 7.56
C THR A 558 0.37 -13.29 8.17
N LEU A 559 0.70 -12.67 9.31
CA LEU A 559 -0.18 -11.68 9.95
C LEU A 559 -0.38 -10.46 9.04
N ASP A 560 -1.62 -10.01 8.94
CA ASP A 560 -2.01 -8.78 8.21
C ASP A 560 -1.63 -7.49 8.93
N SER A 561 -1.56 -7.52 10.26
CA SER A 561 -1.03 -6.48 11.14
C SER A 561 -0.25 -7.14 12.27
N PHE A 562 0.75 -6.48 12.82
CA PHE A 562 1.46 -7.00 13.99
C PHE A 562 0.73 -6.68 15.29
N SER A 563 0.32 -5.42 15.48
CA SER A 563 -0.31 -4.96 16.73
C SER A 563 -1.79 -5.28 16.83
N PHE A 564 -2.54 -5.14 15.73
CA PHE A 564 -3.99 -5.41 15.70
C PHE A 564 -4.32 -6.40 14.58
N PRO A 565 -3.80 -7.65 14.65
CA PRO A 565 -4.02 -8.61 13.60
C PRO A 565 -5.48 -9.05 13.54
N SER A 566 -6.01 -9.14 12.30
CA SER A 566 -7.34 -9.68 12.06
C SER A 566 -7.29 -11.11 11.51
N ARG A 567 -6.17 -11.50 10.92
CA ARG A 567 -5.96 -12.83 10.35
C ARG A 567 -4.47 -13.18 10.24
N GLY A 568 -4.21 -14.48 10.12
CA GLY A 568 -2.88 -15.02 9.89
C GLY A 568 -2.22 -15.53 11.16
N SER A 569 -0.96 -15.92 11.03
CA SER A 569 -0.17 -16.45 12.14
C SER A 569 1.30 -16.05 11.99
N ARG A 570 1.98 -15.89 13.12
CA ARG A 570 3.42 -15.70 13.21
C ARG A 570 3.97 -16.78 14.13
N LEU A 571 5.09 -17.39 13.74
CA LEU A 571 5.85 -18.32 14.54
C LEU A 571 7.34 -17.98 14.40
N GLN A 572 8.03 -17.85 15.54
CA GLN A 572 9.48 -17.81 15.57
C GLN A 572 9.97 -18.91 16.51
N MET A 573 10.93 -19.69 16.04
CA MET A 573 11.58 -20.72 16.83
C MET A 573 13.09 -20.57 16.70
N SER A 574 13.81 -20.73 17.81
CA SER A 574 15.26 -20.74 17.80
C SER A 574 15.76 -21.79 18.79
N ILE A 575 16.80 -22.51 18.37
CA ILE A 575 17.58 -23.40 19.22
C ILE A 575 19.01 -22.87 19.20
N ILE A 576 19.56 -22.59 20.36
CA ILE A 576 20.90 -22.00 20.50
C ILE A 576 21.68 -22.87 21.47
N TYR A 577 22.76 -23.50 20.99
CA TYR A 577 23.72 -24.27 21.82
C TYR A 577 24.98 -23.47 21.95
N ARG A 578 25.45 -23.27 23.17
CA ARG A 578 26.58 -22.41 23.46
C ARG A 578 27.43 -22.91 24.66
N ASN A 579 28.65 -22.45 24.70
CA ASN A 579 29.51 -22.55 25.86
C ASN A 579 29.49 -21.20 26.58
N GLU A 580 29.23 -21.18 27.89
CA GLU A 580 29.24 -19.98 28.73
C GLU A 580 30.50 -20.00 29.60
N ASP A 581 31.35 -18.99 29.44
CA ASP A 581 32.58 -18.79 30.21
C ASP A 581 32.42 -17.51 31.03
N LEU A 582 32.41 -17.66 32.36
CA LEU A 582 32.16 -16.57 33.29
C LEU A 582 33.47 -16.24 34.05
N SER A 583 33.72 -14.94 34.26
CA SER A 583 34.90 -14.48 35.01
C SER A 583 34.57 -13.23 35.82
N GLY A 584 35.19 -13.07 37.00
CA GLY A 584 34.89 -11.96 37.90
C GLY A 584 33.73 -12.29 38.86
N GLY A 585 32.99 -11.29 39.32
CA GLY A 585 31.84 -11.43 40.21
C GLY A 585 32.16 -11.37 41.69
N GLY A 586 31.42 -10.52 42.44
CA GLY A 586 31.30 -10.49 43.87
C GLY A 586 30.01 -11.18 44.28
N GLU A 587 29.73 -11.35 45.52
CA GLU A 587 28.66 -12.02 46.28
C GLU A 587 27.37 -12.55 45.59
N ILE A 588 27.12 -12.28 44.29
CA ILE A 588 25.99 -12.82 43.54
C ILE A 588 26.19 -14.31 43.20
N ALA A 589 27.42 -14.78 43.27
CA ALA A 589 27.76 -16.18 43.07
C ALA A 589 27.82 -16.90 44.40
N THR A 590 26.72 -17.54 44.76
CA THR A 590 26.71 -18.50 45.85
C THR A 590 27.66 -19.66 45.54
N SER A 591 28.83 -19.65 46.21
CA SER A 591 29.66 -20.79 46.62
C SER A 591 30.11 -21.83 45.58
N GLN A 592 30.34 -21.52 44.31
CA GLN A 592 31.16 -22.33 43.40
C GLN A 592 32.17 -21.43 42.66
N ASP A 593 33.36 -21.97 42.43
CA ASP A 593 34.47 -21.24 41.78
C ASP A 593 34.03 -20.71 40.40
N LEU A 594 34.03 -19.40 40.22
CA LEU A 594 33.54 -18.67 39.03
C LEU A 594 34.50 -18.71 37.81
N ASP A 595 35.42 -19.65 37.78
CA ASP A 595 36.29 -19.89 36.63
C ASP A 595 35.86 -21.13 35.82
N ASP A 596 34.58 -21.52 35.88
CA ASP A 596 34.07 -22.70 35.18
C ASP A 596 33.31 -22.31 33.89
N SER A 597 33.66 -22.99 32.82
CA SER A 597 32.96 -22.94 31.56
C SER A 597 31.95 -24.12 31.49
N TYR A 598 30.70 -23.83 31.12
CA TYR A 598 29.64 -24.81 31.05
C TYR A 598 28.83 -24.67 29.72
N TYR A 599 28.16 -25.73 29.33
CA TYR A 599 27.31 -25.74 28.16
C TYR A 599 25.85 -25.48 28.49
N SER A 600 25.19 -24.72 27.63
CA SER A 600 23.74 -24.50 27.70
C SER A 600 23.08 -24.64 26.36
N THR A 601 21.80 -25.06 26.37
CA THR A 601 20.92 -25.10 25.22
C THR A 601 19.66 -24.30 25.51
N GLN A 602 19.42 -23.26 24.74
CA GLN A 602 18.23 -22.43 24.85
C GLN A 602 17.26 -22.74 23.73
N TYR A 603 16.00 -22.99 24.08
CA TYR A 603 14.87 -23.17 23.17
C TYR A 603 13.95 -21.98 23.31
N LEU A 604 13.73 -21.26 22.23
CA LEU A 604 12.84 -20.10 22.17
C LEU A 604 11.71 -20.40 21.19
N LEU A 605 10.48 -20.10 21.60
CA LEU A 605 9.28 -20.18 20.76
C LEU A 605 8.43 -18.95 21.04
N GLU A 606 8.06 -18.24 19.97
CA GLU A 606 7.04 -17.19 19.97
C GLU A 606 5.99 -17.54 18.94
N TRP A 607 4.73 -17.56 19.34
CA TRP A 607 3.61 -17.80 18.45
C TRP A 607 2.49 -16.80 18.70
N LYS A 608 1.96 -16.22 17.64
CA LYS A 608 0.78 -15.34 17.64
C LYS A 608 -0.11 -15.71 16.46
N SER A 609 -1.42 -15.81 16.67
CA SER A 609 -2.39 -16.13 15.61
C SER A 609 -3.66 -15.34 15.81
N ALA A 610 -4.28 -14.89 14.70
CA ALA A 610 -5.49 -14.10 14.74
C ALA A 610 -6.54 -14.61 13.76
N ILE A 611 -7.80 -14.50 14.17
CA ILE A 611 -8.99 -14.71 13.34
C ILE A 611 -10.00 -13.61 13.60
N SER A 612 -10.76 -13.21 12.60
CA SER A 612 -11.83 -12.24 12.77
C SER A 612 -13.11 -12.62 12.04
N HIS A 613 -14.23 -12.15 12.56
CA HIS A 613 -15.53 -12.25 11.91
C HIS A 613 -16.34 -10.96 12.12
N GLY A 614 -16.62 -10.26 11.04
CA GLY A 614 -17.19 -8.91 11.12
C GLY A 614 -16.29 -7.97 11.93
N ASN A 615 -16.84 -7.33 12.95
CA ASN A 615 -16.10 -6.43 13.82
C ASN A 615 -15.39 -7.12 15.00
N HIS A 616 -15.50 -8.44 15.12
CA HIS A 616 -14.95 -9.22 16.22
C HIS A 616 -13.64 -9.89 15.81
N GLY A 617 -12.58 -9.69 16.60
CA GLY A 617 -11.28 -10.33 16.47
C GLY A 617 -10.94 -11.16 17.69
N LEU A 618 -10.26 -12.27 17.48
CA LEU A 618 -9.68 -13.11 18.52
C LEU A 618 -8.21 -13.35 18.18
N ILE A 619 -7.33 -13.06 19.14
CA ILE A 619 -5.89 -13.23 19.02
C ILE A 619 -5.44 -14.19 20.11
N ALA A 620 -4.67 -15.20 19.76
CA ALA A 620 -4.01 -16.11 20.69
C ALA A 620 -2.50 -15.95 20.55
N GLU A 621 -1.80 -15.95 21.69
CA GLU A 621 -0.36 -15.81 21.79
C GLU A 621 0.21 -16.84 22.78
N ALA A 622 1.40 -17.36 22.47
CA ALA A 622 2.16 -18.21 23.37
C ALA A 622 3.67 -18.00 23.18
N ASN A 623 4.38 -17.73 24.27
CA ASN A 623 5.81 -17.53 24.29
C ASN A 623 6.42 -18.51 25.29
N LEU A 624 7.50 -19.18 24.91
CA LEU A 624 8.20 -20.16 25.72
C LEU A 624 9.71 -19.98 25.58
N ALA A 625 10.39 -19.86 26.69
CA ALA A 625 11.84 -19.91 26.75
C ALA A 625 12.24 -20.98 27.76
N VAL A 626 12.96 -22.00 27.29
CA VAL A 626 13.47 -23.10 28.10
C VAL A 626 14.99 -23.10 28.02
N LEU A 627 15.65 -23.18 29.16
CA LEU A 627 17.08 -23.28 29.25
C LEU A 627 17.46 -24.63 29.88
N ASP A 628 18.24 -25.40 29.15
CA ASP A 628 18.90 -26.63 29.65
C ASP A 628 20.38 -26.27 29.82
N SER A 629 20.82 -26.14 31.07
CA SER A 629 22.18 -25.70 31.45
C SER A 629 22.82 -26.70 32.42
N GLU A 630 24.12 -26.88 32.28
CA GLU A 630 24.95 -27.66 33.24
C GLU A 630 25.15 -26.91 34.55
N ALA A 631 24.92 -25.59 34.59
CA ALA A 631 25.04 -24.73 35.77
C ALA A 631 23.64 -24.32 36.30
N ASP A 632 23.60 -24.05 37.62
CA ASP A 632 22.40 -23.56 38.32
C ASP A 632 22.05 -22.09 37.95
N SER A 633 22.98 -21.37 37.32
CA SER A 633 22.80 -19.98 36.84
C SER A 633 23.22 -19.84 35.38
N SER A 634 22.67 -18.88 34.68
CA SER A 634 23.02 -18.55 33.30
C SER A 634 23.00 -17.04 33.11
N ILE A 635 23.83 -16.56 32.18
CA ILE A 635 23.81 -15.18 31.72
C ILE A 635 22.58 -14.81 30.91
N TYR A 636 21.83 -15.80 30.47
CA TYR A 636 20.64 -15.57 29.65
C TYR A 636 19.41 -15.47 30.54
N PHE A 637 18.72 -14.36 30.39
CA PHE A 637 17.51 -14.05 31.14
C PHE A 637 16.37 -13.76 30.20
N VAL A 638 15.17 -13.93 30.71
CA VAL A 638 13.88 -13.60 30.09
C VAL A 638 13.10 -12.74 31.07
N GLN A 639 12.25 -11.87 30.53
CA GLN A 639 11.48 -10.93 31.33
C GLN A 639 10.01 -11.03 30.99
N LEU A 640 9.13 -10.98 32.00
CA LEU A 640 7.70 -10.82 31.89
C LEU A 640 7.24 -9.62 32.72
N GLY A 641 6.04 -9.15 32.48
CA GLY A 641 5.43 -7.97 33.06
C GLY A 641 5.20 -6.87 32.01
N GLY A 642 4.13 -6.10 32.18
CA GLY A 642 3.72 -5.05 31.27
C GLY A 642 2.41 -5.34 30.53
N PHE A 643 1.97 -4.39 29.73
CA PHE A 643 0.72 -4.49 28.97
C PHE A 643 0.75 -5.66 27.98
N LEU A 644 -0.27 -6.55 28.04
CA LEU A 644 -0.39 -7.78 27.25
C LEU A 644 0.79 -8.78 27.45
N ASN A 645 1.54 -8.63 28.54
CA ASN A 645 2.66 -9.48 28.92
C ASN A 645 2.65 -9.74 30.43
N LEU A 646 1.57 -10.28 30.99
CA LEU A 646 1.14 -10.32 32.39
C LEU A 646 0.71 -8.93 32.90
N SER A 647 -0.35 -8.42 32.29
CA SER A 647 -0.94 -7.12 32.61
C SER A 647 -1.32 -7.02 34.10
N GLY A 648 -0.89 -5.95 34.75
CA GLY A 648 -0.98 -5.71 36.19
C GLY A 648 0.36 -5.61 36.89
N TYR A 649 1.38 -6.22 36.31
CA TYR A 649 2.79 -6.04 36.72
C TYR A 649 3.44 -4.87 35.98
N ALA A 650 4.43 -4.23 36.61
CA ALA A 650 5.30 -3.29 35.93
C ALA A 650 6.06 -4.01 34.79
N ARG A 651 6.44 -3.26 33.77
CA ARG A 651 7.16 -3.84 32.63
C ARG A 651 8.45 -4.50 33.08
N ASN A 652 8.69 -5.72 32.55
CA ASN A 652 9.92 -6.49 32.79
C ASN A 652 10.23 -6.77 34.28
N SER A 653 9.25 -6.62 35.19
CA SER A 653 9.45 -6.76 36.62
C SER A 653 9.70 -8.21 37.08
N LEU A 654 9.31 -9.20 36.26
CA LEU A 654 9.60 -10.60 36.52
C LEU A 654 10.76 -11.03 35.64
N ILE A 655 11.86 -11.45 36.28
CA ILE A 655 13.11 -11.87 35.63
C ILE A 655 13.43 -13.31 35.98
N GLY A 656 13.78 -14.13 35.00
CA GLY A 656 14.22 -15.50 35.17
C GLY A 656 15.08 -15.97 33.98
N ASN A 657 15.51 -17.23 34.02
CA ASN A 657 16.25 -17.85 32.90
C ASN A 657 15.29 -18.60 31.93
N GLN A 658 14.14 -18.96 32.44
CA GLN A 658 13.08 -19.69 31.70
C GLN A 658 11.76 -18.95 31.85
N SER A 659 10.89 -19.03 30.86
CA SER A 659 9.53 -18.45 30.94
C SER A 659 8.53 -19.28 30.14
N ALA A 660 7.28 -19.23 30.60
CA ALA A 660 6.12 -19.65 29.82
C ALA A 660 5.04 -18.58 29.93
N PHE A 661 4.50 -18.16 28.80
CA PHE A 661 3.44 -17.16 28.72
C PHE A 661 2.41 -17.60 27.69
N ALA A 662 1.13 -17.37 27.96
CA ALA A 662 0.04 -17.53 27.01
C ALA A 662 -1.02 -16.45 27.25
N ALA A 663 -1.59 -15.95 26.17
CA ALA A 663 -2.64 -14.95 26.21
C ALA A 663 -3.74 -15.25 25.17
N LEU A 664 -4.97 -14.91 25.54
CA LEU A 664 -6.13 -14.87 24.65
C LEU A 664 -6.70 -13.46 24.72
N GLN A 665 -6.70 -12.76 23.57
CA GLN A 665 -7.16 -11.38 23.46
C GLN A 665 -8.43 -11.35 22.59
N TYR A 666 -9.41 -10.59 23.01
CA TYR A 666 -10.59 -10.26 22.23
C TYR A 666 -10.57 -8.80 21.85
N GLN A 667 -10.85 -8.49 20.59
CA GLN A 667 -10.92 -7.13 20.05
C GLN A 667 -12.25 -6.90 19.33
N TYR A 668 -12.84 -5.75 19.56
CA TYR A 668 -14.02 -5.27 18.85
C TYR A 668 -13.72 -3.97 18.13
N ASN A 669 -13.81 -3.99 16.79
CA ASN A 669 -13.68 -2.78 15.98
C ASN A 669 -14.96 -1.95 16.08
N LEU A 670 -14.89 -0.78 16.68
CA LEU A 670 -16.04 0.11 16.90
C LEU A 670 -16.58 0.74 15.60
N GLY A 671 -15.92 0.53 14.46
CA GLY A 671 -16.34 1.09 13.17
C GLY A 671 -16.36 2.62 13.13
N ARG A 672 -15.79 3.27 14.14
CA ARG A 672 -15.67 4.72 14.28
C ARG A 672 -14.22 5.12 14.11
N SER A 673 -14.00 6.28 13.53
CA SER A 673 -12.66 6.84 13.43
C SER A 673 -12.44 7.89 14.51
N LEU A 674 -11.21 7.98 15.00
CA LEU A 674 -10.82 9.02 15.96
C LEU A 674 -10.90 10.39 15.24
N PHE A 675 -11.57 11.38 15.88
CA PHE A 675 -11.73 12.74 15.35
C PHE A 675 -12.35 12.84 13.95
N GLY A 676 -13.15 11.83 13.51
CA GLY A 676 -13.75 11.83 12.18
C GLY A 676 -12.79 11.47 11.04
N LEU A 677 -11.57 11.06 11.35
CA LEU A 677 -10.58 10.63 10.37
C LEU A 677 -10.80 9.13 10.05
N LYS A 678 -11.28 8.81 8.86
CA LYS A 678 -11.66 7.44 8.43
C LYS A 678 -10.53 6.39 8.58
N ASN A 679 -9.28 6.82 8.67
CA ASN A 679 -8.10 5.96 8.71
C ASN A 679 -7.55 5.64 10.11
N PHE A 680 -8.33 5.90 11.17
CA PHE A 680 -7.94 5.61 12.56
C PHE A 680 -9.03 4.75 13.22
N PRO A 681 -9.05 3.43 12.94
CA PRO A 681 -10.03 2.54 13.54
C PRO A 681 -9.83 2.48 15.06
N ILE A 682 -10.93 2.52 15.82
CA ILE A 682 -10.91 2.39 17.28
C ILE A 682 -11.28 0.96 17.64
N TYR A 683 -10.45 0.34 18.47
CA TYR A 683 -10.66 -0.99 19.01
C TYR A 683 -10.93 -0.91 20.52
N PHE A 684 -11.94 -1.62 20.97
CA PHE A 684 -12.08 -2.00 22.37
C PHE A 684 -11.58 -3.43 22.52
N GLY A 685 -10.68 -3.68 23.48
CA GLY A 685 -10.09 -4.98 23.68
C GLY A 685 -10.08 -5.44 25.13
N SER A 686 -9.92 -6.74 25.33
CA SER A 686 -9.69 -7.36 26.62
C SER A 686 -8.80 -8.59 26.46
N SER A 687 -8.03 -8.95 27.48
CA SER A 687 -7.18 -10.12 27.52
C SER A 687 -7.43 -11.00 28.73
N ILE A 688 -7.10 -12.26 28.59
CA ILE A 688 -6.83 -13.20 29.68
C ILE A 688 -5.43 -13.74 29.42
N GLU A 689 -4.56 -13.65 30.40
CA GLU A 689 -3.15 -13.92 30.30
C GLU A 689 -2.71 -14.87 31.42
N THR A 690 -1.74 -15.72 31.14
CA THR A 690 -1.12 -16.56 32.15
C THR A 690 0.35 -16.78 31.84
N GLY A 691 1.20 -16.77 32.84
CA GLY A 691 2.65 -16.97 32.65
C GLY A 691 3.42 -16.89 33.96
N ASN A 692 4.68 -17.25 33.89
CA ASN A 692 5.67 -17.05 34.97
C ASN A 692 7.09 -17.18 34.42
N VAL A 693 8.06 -16.85 35.25
CA VAL A 693 9.50 -17.04 35.02
C VAL A 693 10.08 -17.97 36.08
N TRP A 694 11.12 -18.72 35.74
CA TRP A 694 11.84 -19.64 36.63
C TRP A 694 13.32 -19.48 36.45
N SER A 695 14.11 -19.83 37.51
CA SER A 695 15.56 -19.90 37.44
C SER A 695 16.03 -21.07 36.56
N ALA A 696 17.33 -21.11 36.21
CA ALA A 696 17.89 -22.17 35.37
C ALA A 696 17.82 -23.57 36.05
N SER A 697 17.89 -23.60 37.38
CA SER A 697 17.85 -24.86 38.15
C SER A 697 16.42 -25.38 38.44
N GLU A 698 15.41 -24.54 38.20
CA GLU A 698 14.00 -24.90 38.43
C GLU A 698 13.37 -25.53 37.17
N SER A 699 12.43 -26.45 37.38
CA SER A 699 11.60 -26.94 36.31
C SER A 699 10.36 -26.07 36.15
N ILE A 700 9.90 -25.86 34.92
CA ILE A 700 8.66 -25.15 34.65
C ILE A 700 7.50 -25.86 35.33
N ASP A 701 6.90 -25.22 36.35
CA ASP A 701 5.76 -25.73 37.11
C ASP A 701 4.46 -24.98 36.75
N HIS A 702 3.51 -25.70 36.17
CA HIS A 702 2.22 -25.13 35.80
C HIS A 702 1.38 -24.66 36.99
N SER A 703 1.67 -25.15 38.23
CA SER A 703 0.98 -24.70 39.45
C SER A 703 1.39 -23.34 39.94
N GLU A 704 2.46 -22.79 39.41
CA GLU A 704 3.02 -21.46 39.76
C GLU A 704 2.67 -20.38 38.73
N LEU A 705 1.89 -20.73 37.70
CA LEU A 705 1.47 -19.77 36.68
C LEU A 705 0.59 -18.67 37.28
N ILE A 706 1.00 -17.45 37.09
CA ILE A 706 0.27 -16.24 37.46
C ILE A 706 -0.84 -15.99 36.43
N THR A 707 -2.03 -15.64 36.90
CA THR A 707 -3.15 -15.25 36.05
C THR A 707 -3.30 -13.73 36.03
N ALA A 708 -3.44 -13.18 34.85
CA ALA A 708 -3.61 -11.73 34.63
C ALA A 708 -4.66 -11.46 33.54
N GLY A 709 -5.02 -10.20 33.37
CA GLY A 709 -5.89 -9.78 32.29
C GLY A 709 -5.97 -8.26 32.19
N SER A 710 -6.44 -7.79 31.06
CA SER A 710 -6.56 -6.36 30.79
C SER A 710 -7.83 -5.99 30.07
N VAL A 711 -8.18 -4.70 30.13
CA VAL A 711 -9.14 -4.04 29.25
C VAL A 711 -8.49 -2.81 28.68
N TYR A 712 -8.70 -2.56 27.38
CA TYR A 712 -8.02 -1.46 26.71
C TYR A 712 -8.85 -0.83 25.60
N LEU A 713 -8.53 0.43 25.32
CA LEU A 713 -8.98 1.14 24.14
C LEU A 713 -7.76 1.49 23.29
N SER A 714 -7.82 1.17 22.01
CA SER A 714 -6.66 1.35 21.12
C SER A 714 -7.07 1.83 19.74
N THR A 715 -6.09 2.35 19.01
CA THR A 715 -6.23 2.74 17.61
C THR A 715 -4.91 2.50 16.88
N ASP A 716 -5.01 2.21 15.59
CA ASP A 716 -3.83 2.20 14.70
C ASP A 716 -3.65 3.60 14.09
N SER A 717 -2.46 4.16 14.20
CA SER A 717 -2.16 5.53 13.75
C SER A 717 -0.93 5.55 12.84
N LYS A 718 -0.67 6.70 12.20
CA LYS A 718 0.56 6.92 11.40
C LYS A 718 1.84 6.91 12.25
N LEU A 719 1.72 7.02 13.57
CA LEU A 719 2.82 6.89 14.53
C LEU A 719 2.91 5.48 15.12
N GLY A 720 2.14 4.54 14.58
CA GLY A 720 1.97 3.19 15.10
C GLY A 720 0.76 3.07 16.03
N PRO A 721 0.61 1.93 16.73
CA PRO A 721 -0.47 1.69 17.67
C PRO A 721 -0.45 2.70 18.83
N ILE A 722 -1.64 3.10 19.28
CA ILE A 722 -1.87 3.88 20.49
C ILE A 722 -2.83 3.08 21.35
N ALA A 723 -2.52 2.89 22.63
CA ALA A 723 -3.41 2.22 23.55
C ALA A 723 -3.41 2.88 24.93
N ILE A 724 -4.56 2.82 25.60
CA ILE A 724 -4.72 3.08 27.03
C ILE A 724 -5.35 1.83 27.61
N ALA A 725 -4.73 1.26 28.64
CA ALA A 725 -5.14 -0.01 29.20
C ALA A 725 -5.17 0.04 30.74
N TYR A 726 -6.02 -0.81 31.32
CA TYR A 726 -5.96 -1.18 32.72
C TYR A 726 -5.75 -2.68 32.81
N GLY A 727 -4.70 -3.07 33.52
CA GLY A 727 -4.35 -4.46 33.77
C GLY A 727 -4.49 -4.82 35.25
N LYS A 728 -4.85 -6.08 35.50
CA LYS A 728 -4.88 -6.66 36.83
C LYS A 728 -4.37 -8.09 36.80
N ALA A 729 -3.50 -8.44 37.78
CA ALA A 729 -3.00 -9.78 37.96
C ALA A 729 -3.33 -10.32 39.36
N GLU A 730 -3.07 -11.61 39.54
CA GLU A 730 -3.18 -12.31 40.81
C GLU A 730 -2.22 -11.67 41.84
N GLY A 731 -2.61 -11.63 43.13
CA GLY A 731 -1.81 -11.03 44.21
C GLY A 731 -2.04 -9.51 44.38
N ASP A 732 -3.17 -8.97 43.86
CA ASP A 732 -3.56 -7.55 43.91
C ASP A 732 -2.68 -6.58 43.08
N HIS A 733 -1.86 -7.10 42.19
CA HIS A 733 -1.09 -6.28 41.23
C HIS A 733 -2.01 -5.60 40.21
N SER A 734 -1.89 -4.31 39.99
CA SER A 734 -2.68 -3.59 39.00
C SER A 734 -1.93 -2.35 38.48
N ALA A 735 -2.02 -2.10 37.19
CA ALA A 735 -1.37 -0.97 36.54
C ALA A 735 -2.27 -0.35 35.46
N VAL A 736 -2.04 0.93 35.20
CA VAL A 736 -2.63 1.64 34.05
C VAL A 736 -1.52 1.92 33.05
N TYR A 737 -1.73 1.54 31.80
CA TYR A 737 -0.71 1.67 30.77
C TYR A 737 -1.13 2.69 29.72
N PHE A 738 -0.15 3.47 29.29
CA PHE A 738 -0.20 4.23 28.05
C PHE A 738 0.84 3.65 27.08
N TYR A 739 0.45 3.47 25.85
CA TYR A 739 1.31 2.93 24.81
C TYR A 739 1.19 3.72 23.50
N LEU A 740 2.31 4.04 22.88
CA LEU A 740 2.39 4.71 21.59
C LEU A 740 3.58 4.15 20.78
N GLY A 741 3.34 3.80 19.54
CA GLY A 741 4.40 3.71 18.54
C GLY A 741 4.83 2.32 18.14
N LYS A 742 5.87 1.72 18.72
CA LYS A 742 6.34 0.40 18.30
C LYS A 742 5.24 -0.66 18.43
N SER A 743 5.34 -1.74 17.64
CA SER A 743 4.38 -2.86 17.69
C SER A 743 4.27 -3.46 19.10
N ILE A 744 3.03 -3.64 19.57
CA ILE A 744 2.70 -4.27 20.87
C ILE A 744 2.81 -5.79 20.71
#